data_7cfe68048ecbb40b3c7cc432a717e16c
#
_entry.id   7cfe68048ecbb40b3c7cc432a717e16c
#
_cell.length_a   1.000
_cell.length_b   1.000
_cell.length_c   1.000
_cell.angle_alpha   90.00
_cell.angle_beta   90.00
_cell.angle_gamma   90.00
#
_symmetry.space_group_name_H-M   'P 1'
#
loop_
_entity.id
_entity.type
_entity.pdbx_description
1 polymer ?
#
loop_
_entity_poly.entity_id
_entity_poly.type
_entity_poly.pdbx_seq_one_letter_code
_entity_poly.pdbx_strand_id
1 'polypeptide(L)'
;MDWPSRSWKPISTSLIGGGGSNYAVERRIEPFYKGGKAQLDQNGQHLFCICGTRVNVLKVASGAILQSLEQEDQEDITTFDLSPNDEVLVTASRALLLAQWDWREGRITRVWKAIHTAPVATMAFDPTSTLLATGGCDGAVRIWDITQHYGTHHFRGSPGVVHLVAFHPDPACLLLFSSAADAAIRVWSLQDRSCLAVLTAHYSVITSLAFSTDGCTMLSSGRDKICIVWDLRSHQVTRTVPVFESVEAAVLLPEEPAPELGVKSTGLHFLTAGNLGMLRVWEAASGQCVHTQSRLPGSGRELTHCSLARTAGLLLSVTADHNLLLYEAHSLRLQKQFAGYSEEVLDVRFLGPEDSHIVVASNSPCLKVFELQTSSCQILHGHTDIVLALDVFRKGWFFASCAKDQTIRVWRMNKAGQVVCVAQGSGHTHSVGTICCSRLKESFLVTGSQDCTVKLWPLPEALLSKSTAPDSSPVLLQAQTTQRCHEKDINSVAVAPNDKLLATGSQDRTAKLWALPQCQLLGVFSGHRRGLWCVQFSPMDQVLATASADGTIKLWALQDFSCLKTFEGHDASVLKVAFVSRGTQLLSSGSDGLVKLWTIKNNECVQTLDAHEDKVWGLHCSRMDDRTLTGASDSRVILWKDITEAVQAEKQAKQEEQVIKQQELDNLLHEKRYLRALGLAISLDWPHTVLTVIHAIRRDPEACEKLEATVIRLRRDQKEALLRFCITWNTNSRHCHEAQAVLSALLRHEPPEELLAYDGVQAALEALLPYTERHFQRLSRTLQTATFLDFLWHSIKLPMLPAPPQPSST
;
A
#
# COMPACT_ATOMS: atom_id res chain seq x y z
N MET A 1 -33.55 31.54 13.69
CA MET A 1 -33.25 30.20 14.24
C MET A 1 -31.96 30.34 15.04
N ASP A 2 -32.08 30.39 16.34
CA ASP A 2 -30.95 30.67 17.21
C ASP A 2 -30.06 29.43 17.34
N TRP A 3 -28.90 29.54 16.80
CA TRP A 3 -27.80 28.67 17.19
C TRP A 3 -27.50 28.93 18.66
N PRO A 4 -27.32 27.93 19.53
CA PRO A 4 -26.96 28.17 20.92
C PRO A 4 -25.70 29.05 20.94
N SER A 5 -25.80 30.20 21.58
CA SER A 5 -24.76 31.22 21.71
C SER A 5 -23.59 30.81 22.63
N ARG A 6 -22.95 29.66 22.30
CA ARG A 6 -21.53 29.54 22.65
C ARG A 6 -20.81 30.18 21.50
N SER A 7 -20.38 31.40 21.74
CA SER A 7 -19.64 32.22 20.80
C SER A 7 -18.57 31.43 20.07
N TRP A 8 -18.84 31.15 18.83
CA TRP A 8 -17.83 30.82 17.86
C TRP A 8 -16.96 32.07 17.69
N LYS A 9 -15.98 32.26 18.58
CA LYS A 9 -14.98 33.29 18.36
C LYS A 9 -14.22 32.88 17.08
N PRO A 10 -14.11 33.78 16.10
CA PRO A 10 -13.15 33.56 15.02
C PRO A 10 -11.78 33.37 15.70
N ILE A 11 -11.10 32.28 15.36
CA ILE A 11 -9.75 32.03 15.84
C ILE A 11 -8.93 33.23 15.41
N SER A 12 -8.47 34.00 16.40
CA SER A 12 -7.52 35.09 16.17
C SER A 12 -6.34 34.53 15.39
N THR A 13 -6.09 35.08 14.23
CA THR A 13 -5.06 34.72 13.25
C THR A 13 -3.64 35.06 13.74
N SER A 14 -3.32 34.79 15.00
CA SER A 14 -1.98 34.97 15.53
C SER A 14 -1.53 33.66 16.15
N LEU A 15 -0.48 33.08 15.56
CA LEU A 15 0.29 31.94 16.01
C LEU A 15 -0.01 30.59 15.34
N ILE A 16 0.00 30.54 14.00
CA ILE A 16 0.55 29.38 13.29
C ILE A 16 1.12 29.93 11.98
N GLY A 17 2.44 29.97 11.86
CA GLY A 17 3.14 30.23 10.60
C GLY A 17 2.65 29.27 9.53
N GLY A 18 2.49 29.77 8.31
CA GLY A 18 1.89 29.05 7.18
C GLY A 18 2.72 27.85 6.69
N GLY A 19 2.84 26.81 7.50
CA GLY A 19 3.36 25.53 7.11
C GLY A 19 2.17 24.59 6.87
N GLY A 20 1.89 24.21 5.62
CA GLY A 20 0.91 23.18 5.30
C GLY A 20 1.35 21.84 5.88
N SER A 21 0.41 20.99 6.29
CA SER A 21 0.68 19.62 6.71
C SER A 21 1.34 18.83 5.59
N ASN A 22 2.26 17.94 5.94
CA ASN A 22 2.91 17.03 5.01
C ASN A 22 2.67 15.60 5.48
N TYR A 23 2.16 14.75 4.58
CA TYR A 23 1.90 13.35 4.87
C TYR A 23 2.94 12.45 4.20
N ALA A 24 3.38 11.40 4.91
CA ALA A 24 4.19 10.33 4.36
C ALA A 24 3.56 8.98 4.64
N VAL A 25 3.86 7.99 3.81
CA VAL A 25 3.39 6.62 3.99
C VAL A 25 4.03 6.02 5.25
N GLU A 26 3.22 5.68 6.25
CA GLU A 26 3.65 4.96 7.44
C GLU A 26 3.61 3.44 7.19
N ARG A 27 2.53 2.96 6.57
CA ARG A 27 2.33 1.53 6.32
C ARG A 27 1.44 1.29 5.12
N ARG A 28 1.72 0.19 4.41
CA ARG A 28 0.87 -0.34 3.35
C ARG A 28 0.33 -1.70 3.76
N ILE A 29 -0.96 -1.91 3.59
CA ILE A 29 -1.62 -3.21 3.70
C ILE A 29 -1.95 -3.62 2.28
N GLU A 30 -1.09 -4.48 1.73
CA GLU A 30 -1.19 -4.97 0.35
C GLU A 30 -1.77 -6.38 0.32
N PRO A 31 -2.41 -6.79 -0.77
CA PRO A 31 -2.79 -8.17 -0.97
C PRO A 31 -1.54 -9.04 -1.04
N PHE A 32 -1.52 -10.12 -0.27
CA PHE A 32 -0.38 -11.04 -0.23
C PHE A 32 -0.71 -12.43 -0.77
N TYR A 33 -1.99 -12.74 -1.00
CA TYR A 33 -2.46 -14.01 -1.56
C TYR A 33 -3.62 -13.77 -2.51
N LYS A 34 -3.48 -14.15 -3.77
CA LYS A 34 -4.51 -14.01 -4.83
C LYS A 34 -5.06 -15.33 -5.34
N GLY A 35 -4.83 -16.41 -4.61
CA GLY A 35 -5.20 -17.76 -5.00
C GLY A 35 -4.00 -18.64 -5.34
N GLY A 36 -4.24 -19.93 -5.58
CA GLY A 36 -3.21 -20.93 -5.81
C GLY A 36 -2.80 -21.68 -4.53
N LYS A 37 -1.61 -22.28 -4.56
CA LYS A 37 -1.09 -23.06 -3.45
C LYS A 37 -0.69 -22.14 -2.29
N ALA A 38 -1.06 -22.52 -1.07
CA ALA A 38 -0.55 -21.96 0.18
C ALA A 38 -0.02 -23.08 1.06
N GLN A 39 1.13 -22.89 1.69
CA GLN A 39 1.82 -23.94 2.44
C GLN A 39 2.52 -23.36 3.68
N LEU A 40 2.45 -24.08 4.79
CA LEU A 40 3.21 -23.79 6.00
C LEU A 40 4.57 -24.53 5.96
N ASP A 41 5.55 -23.95 6.62
CA ASP A 41 6.76 -24.69 6.97
C ASP A 41 6.44 -25.76 8.04
N GLN A 42 7.32 -26.73 8.23
CA GLN A 42 7.10 -27.80 9.20
C GLN A 42 6.95 -27.28 10.63
N ASN A 43 7.64 -26.19 10.97
CA ASN A 43 7.63 -25.57 12.30
C ASN A 43 6.40 -24.67 12.53
N GLY A 44 5.57 -24.42 11.51
CA GLY A 44 4.40 -23.56 11.61
C GLY A 44 4.74 -22.06 11.82
N GLN A 45 5.97 -21.65 11.57
CA GLN A 45 6.42 -20.27 11.79
C GLN A 45 6.27 -19.40 10.55
N HIS A 46 6.38 -19.99 9.36
CA HIS A 46 6.34 -19.29 8.08
C HIS A 46 5.21 -19.83 7.19
N LEU A 47 4.55 -18.91 6.52
CA LEU A 47 3.47 -19.19 5.58
C LEU A 47 3.88 -18.71 4.19
N PHE A 48 3.88 -19.61 3.22
CA PHE A 48 4.18 -19.33 1.82
C PHE A 48 2.90 -19.23 1.02
N CYS A 49 2.73 -18.17 0.22
CA CYS A 49 1.52 -17.93 -0.57
C CYS A 49 1.85 -17.30 -1.92
N ILE A 50 1.12 -17.70 -2.97
CA ILE A 50 1.24 -17.13 -4.31
C ILE A 50 0.45 -15.80 -4.38
N CYS A 51 1.07 -14.79 -4.96
CA CYS A 51 0.45 -13.51 -5.27
C CYS A 51 0.84 -13.05 -6.67
N GLY A 52 0.21 -13.61 -7.71
CA GLY A 52 0.52 -13.31 -9.11
C GLY A 52 1.94 -13.73 -9.49
N THR A 53 2.80 -12.75 -9.76
CA THR A 53 4.20 -12.94 -10.20
C THR A 53 5.18 -13.31 -9.08
N ARG A 54 4.74 -13.27 -7.82
CA ARG A 54 5.60 -13.45 -6.64
C ARG A 54 5.07 -14.46 -5.62
N VAL A 55 5.97 -15.06 -4.86
CA VAL A 55 5.64 -15.83 -3.65
C VAL A 55 5.99 -14.99 -2.44
N ASN A 56 5.00 -14.75 -1.59
CA ASN A 56 5.19 -14.04 -0.34
C ASN A 56 5.44 -15.02 0.81
N VAL A 57 6.44 -14.71 1.63
CA VAL A 57 6.77 -15.43 2.87
C VAL A 57 6.33 -14.57 4.04
N LEU A 58 5.35 -15.06 4.81
CA LEU A 58 4.80 -14.36 5.97
C LEU A 58 5.25 -15.04 7.26
N LYS A 59 5.51 -14.25 8.28
CA LYS A 59 5.69 -14.76 9.64
C LYS A 59 4.33 -14.97 10.30
N VAL A 60 3.99 -16.21 10.62
CA VAL A 60 2.68 -16.58 11.21
C VAL A 60 2.40 -15.83 12.52
N ALA A 61 3.41 -15.59 13.36
CA ALA A 61 3.24 -14.90 14.63
C ALA A 61 2.78 -13.44 14.47
N SER A 62 3.37 -12.67 13.54
CA SER A 62 3.09 -11.24 13.34
C SER A 62 2.23 -10.91 12.13
N GLY A 63 2.02 -11.87 11.20
CA GLY A 63 1.35 -11.62 9.92
C GLY A 63 2.14 -10.69 8.98
N ALA A 64 3.37 -10.33 9.32
CA ALA A 64 4.20 -9.47 8.50
C ALA A 64 4.84 -10.26 7.36
N ILE A 65 4.88 -9.67 6.19
CA ILE A 65 5.63 -10.19 5.03
C ILE A 65 7.11 -10.02 5.34
N LEU A 66 7.85 -11.14 5.40
CA LEU A 66 9.30 -11.14 5.59
C LEU A 66 10.01 -10.87 4.27
N GLN A 67 9.59 -11.58 3.23
CA GLN A 67 10.18 -11.49 1.89
C GLN A 67 9.12 -11.72 0.81
N SER A 68 9.36 -11.12 -0.35
CA SER A 68 8.60 -11.35 -1.57
C SER A 68 9.58 -11.86 -2.63
N LEU A 69 9.39 -13.10 -3.07
CA LEU A 69 10.24 -13.77 -4.05
C LEU A 69 9.63 -13.57 -5.44
N GLU A 70 10.22 -12.71 -6.24
CA GLU A 70 9.74 -12.37 -7.58
C GLU A 70 10.75 -12.82 -8.63
N GLN A 71 10.26 -13.49 -9.68
CA GLN A 71 11.09 -13.92 -10.80
C GLN A 71 11.33 -12.77 -11.79
N GLU A 72 12.47 -12.78 -12.45
CA GLU A 72 12.86 -11.76 -13.44
C GLU A 72 11.95 -11.73 -14.69
N ASP A 73 11.28 -12.85 -14.99
CA ASP A 73 10.40 -13.00 -16.17
C ASP A 73 9.06 -12.24 -16.03
N GLN A 74 8.71 -11.75 -14.83
CA GLN A 74 7.47 -11.04 -14.51
C GLN A 74 6.17 -11.77 -14.92
N GLU A 75 6.26 -13.09 -15.14
CA GLU A 75 5.11 -13.94 -15.47
C GLU A 75 4.50 -14.56 -14.21
N ASP A 76 3.21 -14.85 -14.26
CA ASP A 76 2.49 -15.44 -13.14
C ASP A 76 3.08 -16.78 -12.70
N ILE A 77 3.26 -16.96 -11.40
CA ILE A 77 3.67 -18.20 -10.78
C ILE A 77 2.47 -19.14 -10.73
N THR A 78 2.59 -20.31 -11.35
CA THR A 78 1.52 -21.29 -11.43
C THR A 78 1.44 -22.17 -10.20
N THR A 79 2.59 -22.57 -9.66
CA THR A 79 2.70 -23.40 -8.46
C THR A 79 4.10 -23.28 -7.84
N PHE A 80 4.21 -23.68 -6.60
CA PHE A 80 5.50 -23.82 -5.89
C PHE A 80 5.46 -25.04 -4.98
N ASP A 81 6.61 -25.47 -4.53
CA ASP A 81 6.73 -26.42 -3.43
C ASP A 81 7.94 -26.13 -2.56
N LEU A 82 7.80 -26.42 -1.27
CA LEU A 82 8.85 -26.27 -0.26
C LEU A 82 9.45 -27.65 0.03
N SER A 83 10.77 -27.72 0.07
CA SER A 83 11.44 -28.98 0.43
C SER A 83 11.10 -29.42 1.87
N PRO A 84 11.00 -30.73 2.14
CA PRO A 84 10.70 -31.25 3.49
C PRO A 84 11.70 -30.83 4.59
N ASN A 85 12.90 -30.41 4.24
CA ASN A 85 13.88 -29.86 5.18
C ASN A 85 13.76 -28.34 5.40
N ASP A 86 12.77 -27.67 4.80
CA ASP A 86 12.54 -26.21 4.86
C ASP A 86 13.72 -25.35 4.39
N GLU A 87 14.59 -25.87 3.51
CA GLU A 87 15.76 -25.13 3.02
C GLU A 87 15.54 -24.52 1.64
N VAL A 88 14.92 -25.27 0.75
CA VAL A 88 14.81 -24.92 -0.67
C VAL A 88 13.33 -24.75 -1.06
N LEU A 89 13.04 -23.64 -1.71
CA LEU A 89 11.75 -23.40 -2.39
C LEU A 89 11.97 -23.49 -3.90
N VAL A 90 11.07 -24.17 -4.59
CA VAL A 90 11.04 -24.17 -6.08
C VAL A 90 9.72 -23.58 -6.54
N THR A 91 9.77 -22.65 -7.49
CA THR A 91 8.62 -22.03 -8.13
C THR A 91 8.57 -22.37 -9.59
N ALA A 92 7.37 -22.51 -10.16
CA ALA A 92 7.14 -22.66 -11.59
C ALA A 92 6.36 -21.46 -12.11
N SER A 93 6.86 -20.84 -13.18
CA SER A 93 6.18 -19.73 -13.86
C SER A 93 5.41 -20.19 -15.09
N ARG A 94 4.50 -19.33 -15.54
CA ARG A 94 3.74 -19.53 -16.78
C ARG A 94 4.64 -19.54 -18.02
N ALA A 95 5.83 -18.92 -17.95
CA ALA A 95 6.86 -18.94 -18.98
C ALA A 95 7.59 -20.30 -19.12
N LEU A 96 7.16 -21.34 -18.39
CA LEU A 96 7.80 -22.66 -18.33
C LEU A 96 9.19 -22.65 -17.71
N LEU A 97 9.48 -21.71 -16.83
CA LEU A 97 10.72 -21.65 -16.08
C LEU A 97 10.49 -22.19 -14.66
N LEU A 98 11.45 -22.95 -14.18
CA LEU A 98 11.56 -23.38 -12.82
C LEU A 98 12.67 -22.58 -12.14
N ALA A 99 12.39 -21.98 -10.98
CA ALA A 99 13.38 -21.24 -10.21
C ALA A 99 13.53 -21.86 -8.82
N GLN A 100 14.77 -22.11 -8.45
CA GLN A 100 15.15 -22.57 -7.12
C GLN A 100 15.60 -21.38 -6.29
N TRP A 101 15.06 -21.28 -5.08
CA TRP A 101 15.29 -20.16 -4.17
C TRP A 101 15.91 -20.62 -2.88
N ASP A 102 16.88 -19.85 -2.40
CA ASP A 102 17.12 -19.74 -0.98
C ASP A 102 16.16 -18.66 -0.44
N TRP A 103 15.04 -19.12 0.12
CA TRP A 103 13.98 -18.21 0.54
C TRP A 103 14.35 -17.36 1.76
N ARG A 104 15.37 -17.79 2.56
CA ARG A 104 15.85 -17.03 3.73
C ARG A 104 16.65 -15.83 3.33
N GLU A 105 17.49 -15.97 2.31
CA GLU A 105 18.27 -14.87 1.76
C GLU A 105 17.55 -14.12 0.63
N GLY A 106 16.43 -14.67 0.13
CA GLY A 106 15.65 -14.08 -0.95
C GLY A 106 16.34 -14.11 -2.32
N ARG A 107 17.32 -15.03 -2.50
CA ARG A 107 18.10 -15.14 -3.73
C ARG A 107 17.70 -16.33 -4.56
N ILE A 108 17.67 -16.13 -5.89
CA ILE A 108 17.57 -17.23 -6.86
C ILE A 108 18.92 -17.95 -6.89
N THR A 109 18.93 -19.22 -6.55
CA THR A 109 20.13 -20.05 -6.67
C THR A 109 20.27 -20.59 -8.09
N ARG A 110 19.13 -20.87 -8.76
CA ARG A 110 19.15 -21.41 -10.10
C ARG A 110 17.82 -21.21 -10.82
N VAL A 111 17.89 -21.06 -12.17
CA VAL A 111 16.72 -21.06 -13.09
C VAL A 111 16.98 -22.05 -14.21
N TRP A 112 15.97 -22.87 -14.56
CA TRP A 112 16.02 -23.79 -15.69
C TRP A 112 14.66 -23.96 -16.35
N LYS A 113 14.66 -24.45 -17.57
CA LYS A 113 13.43 -24.67 -18.34
C LYS A 113 12.75 -25.96 -17.91
N ALA A 114 11.43 -25.94 -17.68
CA ALA A 114 10.63 -27.08 -17.25
C ALA A 114 10.50 -28.18 -18.32
N ILE A 115 10.88 -27.94 -19.58
CA ILE A 115 10.79 -28.85 -20.74
C ILE A 115 9.35 -29.38 -20.99
N HIS A 116 8.34 -28.85 -20.29
CA HIS A 116 6.93 -29.09 -20.59
C HIS A 116 6.50 -28.26 -21.81
N THR A 117 5.44 -28.72 -22.50
CA THR A 117 4.86 -27.99 -23.63
C THR A 117 3.73 -27.05 -23.19
N ALA A 118 3.25 -27.20 -21.97
CA ALA A 118 2.23 -26.37 -21.34
C ALA A 118 2.63 -26.07 -19.87
N PRO A 119 2.03 -25.08 -19.21
CA PRO A 119 2.39 -24.70 -17.83
C PRO A 119 2.37 -25.86 -16.85
N VAL A 120 3.22 -25.78 -15.83
CA VAL A 120 3.27 -26.75 -14.73
C VAL A 120 2.10 -26.47 -13.79
N ALA A 121 1.24 -27.47 -13.57
CA ALA A 121 0.05 -27.33 -12.72
C ALA A 121 0.34 -27.72 -11.26
N THR A 122 1.22 -28.70 -11.04
CA THR A 122 1.51 -29.22 -9.70
C THR A 122 2.96 -29.62 -9.54
N MET A 123 3.49 -29.53 -8.34
CA MET A 123 4.83 -29.97 -7.96
C MET A 123 4.81 -30.63 -6.60
N ALA A 124 5.71 -31.60 -6.42
CA ALA A 124 5.95 -32.22 -5.13
C ALA A 124 7.43 -32.63 -4.98
N PHE A 125 8.00 -32.38 -3.80
CA PHE A 125 9.31 -32.92 -3.40
C PHE A 125 9.18 -34.34 -2.89
N ASP A 126 10.26 -35.10 -3.03
CA ASP A 126 10.42 -36.39 -2.36
C ASP A 126 10.77 -36.19 -0.86
N PRO A 127 10.55 -37.21 -0.01
CA PRO A 127 10.84 -37.10 1.43
C PRO A 127 12.28 -36.78 1.78
N THR A 128 13.23 -37.07 0.87
CA THR A 128 14.67 -36.83 1.07
C THR A 128 15.12 -35.43 0.62
N SER A 129 14.22 -34.61 0.02
CA SER A 129 14.53 -33.29 -0.54
C SER A 129 15.52 -33.31 -1.72
N THR A 130 15.69 -34.44 -2.37
CA THR A 130 16.65 -34.62 -3.49
C THR A 130 15.97 -34.58 -4.85
N LEU A 131 14.74 -35.09 -4.97
CA LEU A 131 14.00 -35.17 -6.21
C LEU A 131 12.77 -34.25 -6.17
N LEU A 132 12.47 -33.62 -7.30
CA LEU A 132 11.27 -32.84 -7.53
C LEU A 132 10.48 -33.43 -8.68
N ALA A 133 9.22 -33.75 -8.48
CA ALA A 133 8.29 -34.14 -9.53
C ALA A 133 7.46 -32.93 -9.98
N THR A 134 7.28 -32.77 -11.29
CA THR A 134 6.44 -31.74 -11.90
C THR A 134 5.40 -32.35 -12.78
N GLY A 135 4.13 -31.99 -12.58
CA GLY A 135 2.98 -32.38 -13.39
C GLY A 135 2.53 -31.21 -14.27
N GLY A 136 2.53 -31.41 -15.59
CA GLY A 136 2.18 -30.37 -16.54
C GLY A 136 0.73 -30.44 -17.03
N CYS A 137 0.25 -29.34 -17.58
CA CYS A 137 -1.00 -29.29 -18.33
C CYS A 137 -0.92 -30.05 -19.66
N ASP A 138 0.29 -30.53 -20.03
CA ASP A 138 0.54 -31.36 -21.18
C ASP A 138 0.35 -32.88 -20.94
N GLY A 139 -0.10 -33.27 -19.74
CA GLY A 139 -0.30 -34.66 -19.36
C GLY A 139 1.01 -35.40 -19.04
N ALA A 140 2.15 -34.73 -19.03
CA ALA A 140 3.43 -35.34 -18.72
C ALA A 140 3.80 -35.13 -17.24
N VAL A 141 4.46 -36.13 -16.68
CA VAL A 141 5.10 -36.01 -15.36
C VAL A 141 6.61 -36.10 -15.52
N ARG A 142 7.35 -35.16 -14.98
CA ARG A 142 8.82 -35.11 -15.04
C ARG A 142 9.42 -35.08 -13.68
N ILE A 143 10.59 -35.70 -13.53
CA ILE A 143 11.33 -35.73 -12.26
C ILE A 143 12.70 -35.12 -12.51
N TRP A 144 13.07 -34.25 -11.57
CA TRP A 144 14.30 -33.48 -11.56
C TRP A 144 15.11 -33.86 -10.32
N ASP A 145 16.39 -34.06 -10.51
CA ASP A 145 17.37 -34.14 -9.41
C ASP A 145 17.81 -32.70 -9.10
N ILE A 146 17.44 -32.23 -7.93
CA ILE A 146 17.77 -30.87 -7.47
C ILE A 146 19.24 -30.75 -7.09
N THR A 147 19.87 -31.82 -6.63
CA THR A 147 21.28 -31.82 -6.18
C THR A 147 22.25 -31.89 -7.37
N GLN A 148 21.97 -32.76 -8.35
CA GLN A 148 22.80 -32.96 -9.55
C GLN A 148 22.32 -32.13 -10.75
N HIS A 149 21.15 -31.52 -10.65
CA HIS A 149 20.67 -30.51 -11.58
C HIS A 149 20.28 -30.99 -12.97
N TYR A 150 19.76 -32.20 -13.11
CA TYR A 150 19.25 -32.71 -14.40
C TYR A 150 17.88 -33.42 -14.27
N GLY A 151 17.18 -33.56 -15.42
CA GLY A 151 15.92 -34.31 -15.45
C GLY A 151 16.21 -35.81 -15.53
N THR A 152 15.69 -36.58 -14.57
CA THR A 152 15.95 -38.01 -14.43
C THR A 152 14.91 -38.86 -15.17
N HIS A 153 13.63 -38.52 -15.09
CA HIS A 153 12.53 -39.33 -15.61
C HIS A 153 11.51 -38.49 -16.36
N HIS A 154 10.85 -39.10 -17.32
CA HIS A 154 9.78 -38.54 -18.11
C HIS A 154 8.69 -39.57 -18.31
N PHE A 155 7.57 -39.41 -17.63
CA PHE A 155 6.41 -40.28 -17.73
C PHE A 155 5.33 -39.63 -18.61
N ARG A 156 4.82 -40.41 -19.57
CA ARG A 156 3.70 -40.05 -20.45
C ARG A 156 2.62 -41.10 -20.32
N GLY A 157 1.37 -40.71 -20.48
CA GLY A 157 0.24 -41.64 -20.49
C GLY A 157 -0.97 -41.15 -19.71
N SER A 158 -0.89 -39.96 -19.15
CA SER A 158 -2.06 -39.29 -18.57
C SER A 158 -2.75 -38.44 -19.62
N PRO A 159 -4.06 -38.62 -19.87
CA PRO A 159 -4.80 -37.76 -20.75
C PRO A 159 -5.15 -36.44 -20.07
N GLY A 160 -4.76 -35.31 -20.63
CA GLY A 160 -5.08 -33.98 -20.14
C GLY A 160 -4.19 -33.53 -18.97
N VAL A 161 -4.69 -32.59 -18.21
CA VAL A 161 -3.95 -31.92 -17.13
C VAL A 161 -3.65 -32.87 -15.99
N VAL A 162 -2.41 -32.86 -15.50
CA VAL A 162 -2.01 -33.56 -14.25
C VAL A 162 -2.32 -32.65 -13.08
N HIS A 163 -3.33 -33.01 -12.29
CA HIS A 163 -3.79 -32.22 -11.15
C HIS A 163 -3.00 -32.47 -9.88
N LEU A 164 -2.51 -33.68 -9.69
CA LEU A 164 -1.82 -34.11 -8.47
C LEU A 164 -0.58 -34.93 -8.81
N VAL A 165 0.47 -34.68 -8.06
CA VAL A 165 1.68 -35.51 -8.02
C VAL A 165 2.10 -35.65 -6.56
N ALA A 166 2.44 -36.84 -6.11
CA ALA A 166 2.91 -37.10 -4.74
C ALA A 166 3.86 -38.29 -4.71
N PHE A 167 4.93 -38.18 -3.94
CA PHE A 167 5.86 -39.29 -3.67
C PHE A 167 5.36 -40.19 -2.53
N HIS A 168 5.79 -41.40 -2.53
CA HIS A 168 5.61 -42.31 -1.40
C HIS A 168 6.37 -41.77 -0.18
N PRO A 169 5.81 -41.84 1.04
CA PRO A 169 6.44 -41.30 2.25
C PRO A 169 7.72 -42.05 2.64
N ASP A 170 7.82 -43.36 2.32
CA ASP A 170 9.03 -44.14 2.54
C ASP A 170 10.01 -43.95 1.37
N PRO A 171 11.19 -43.35 1.60
CA PRO A 171 12.17 -43.11 0.57
C PRO A 171 12.75 -44.38 -0.07
N ALA A 172 12.64 -45.53 0.61
CA ALA A 172 13.10 -46.81 0.07
C ALA A 172 12.20 -47.36 -1.05
N CYS A 173 10.93 -46.96 -1.09
CA CYS A 173 9.93 -47.48 -2.05
C CYS A 173 9.99 -46.86 -3.43
N LEU A 174 10.67 -45.72 -3.66
CA LEU A 174 10.86 -45.02 -4.98
C LEU A 174 9.62 -45.02 -5.87
N LEU A 175 8.43 -44.80 -5.32
CA LEU A 175 7.15 -44.76 -6.02
C LEU A 175 6.64 -43.34 -6.10
N LEU A 176 6.05 -43.05 -7.28
CA LEU A 176 5.39 -41.76 -7.55
C LEU A 176 3.93 -42.00 -7.91
N PHE A 177 3.04 -41.21 -7.38
CA PHE A 177 1.61 -41.20 -7.67
C PHE A 177 1.25 -39.96 -8.48
N SER A 178 0.47 -40.11 -9.52
CA SER A 178 -0.06 -38.98 -10.29
C SER A 178 -1.53 -39.17 -10.61
N SER A 179 -2.29 -38.12 -10.61
CA SER A 179 -3.69 -38.10 -11.05
C SER A 179 -3.90 -37.01 -12.09
N ALA A 180 -4.68 -37.35 -13.10
CA ALA A 180 -5.03 -36.48 -14.21
C ALA A 180 -6.56 -36.32 -14.37
N ALA A 181 -6.97 -35.64 -15.41
CA ALA A 181 -8.38 -35.33 -15.70
C ALA A 181 -9.25 -36.59 -15.93
N ASP A 182 -8.64 -37.76 -16.12
CA ASP A 182 -9.33 -39.06 -16.31
C ASP A 182 -9.81 -39.72 -14.99
N ALA A 183 -9.66 -39.03 -13.85
CA ALA A 183 -10.02 -39.57 -12.55
C ALA A 183 -9.28 -40.87 -12.11
N ALA A 184 -8.16 -41.19 -12.75
CA ALA A 184 -7.34 -42.36 -12.44
C ALA A 184 -6.07 -41.93 -11.68
N ILE A 185 -5.66 -42.75 -10.69
CA ILE A 185 -4.37 -42.60 -10.00
C ILE A 185 -3.40 -43.58 -10.65
N ARG A 186 -2.31 -43.07 -11.19
CA ARG A 186 -1.22 -43.89 -11.75
C ARG A 186 -0.10 -44.02 -10.76
N VAL A 187 0.38 -45.23 -10.57
CA VAL A 187 1.53 -45.55 -9.71
C VAL A 187 2.73 -45.84 -10.60
N TRP A 188 3.75 -45.03 -10.48
CA TRP A 188 4.98 -45.11 -11.28
C TRP A 188 6.14 -45.63 -10.44
N SER A 189 6.89 -46.60 -10.96
CA SER A 189 8.17 -46.99 -10.42
C SER A 189 9.30 -46.13 -10.97
N LEU A 190 10.09 -45.55 -10.09
CA LEU A 190 11.27 -44.80 -10.49
C LEU A 190 12.44 -45.70 -10.87
N GLN A 191 12.46 -46.93 -10.35
CA GLN A 191 13.47 -47.92 -10.69
C GLN A 191 13.27 -48.45 -12.08
N ASP A 192 12.08 -48.93 -12.38
CA ASP A 192 11.75 -49.60 -13.66
C ASP A 192 11.33 -48.62 -14.77
N ARG A 193 11.10 -47.35 -14.41
CA ARG A 193 10.61 -46.30 -15.30
C ARG A 193 9.30 -46.65 -16.01
N SER A 194 8.44 -47.40 -15.31
CA SER A 194 7.17 -47.92 -15.86
C SER A 194 5.99 -47.60 -14.96
N CYS A 195 4.78 -47.68 -15.49
CA CYS A 195 3.56 -47.61 -14.72
C CYS A 195 3.27 -48.99 -14.12
N LEU A 196 3.27 -49.10 -12.81
CA LEU A 196 2.99 -50.37 -12.10
C LEU A 196 1.49 -50.66 -12.06
N ALA A 197 0.68 -49.65 -11.76
CA ALA A 197 -0.77 -49.83 -11.59
C ALA A 197 -1.52 -48.57 -12.00
N VAL A 198 -2.76 -48.78 -12.46
CA VAL A 198 -3.73 -47.68 -12.70
C VAL A 198 -4.96 -47.96 -11.83
N LEU A 199 -5.20 -47.09 -10.85
CA LEU A 199 -6.28 -47.21 -9.86
C LEU A 199 -7.50 -46.43 -10.36
N THR A 200 -8.56 -47.14 -10.78
CA THR A 200 -9.77 -46.55 -11.37
C THR A 200 -10.98 -46.86 -10.49
N ALA A 201 -11.25 -46.01 -9.50
CA ALA A 201 -12.42 -46.11 -8.65
C ALA A 201 -13.14 -44.80 -8.44
N HIS A 202 -12.52 -43.69 -8.79
CA HIS A 202 -13.14 -42.36 -8.78
C HIS A 202 -13.87 -42.07 -10.10
N TYR A 203 -14.95 -41.30 -10.01
CA TYR A 203 -15.80 -40.92 -11.14
C TYR A 203 -15.62 -39.46 -11.55
N SER A 204 -14.87 -38.68 -10.79
CA SER A 204 -14.54 -37.29 -11.09
C SER A 204 -13.10 -36.97 -10.68
N VAL A 205 -12.68 -35.74 -10.96
CA VAL A 205 -11.32 -35.28 -10.69
C VAL A 205 -10.93 -35.51 -9.24
N ILE A 206 -9.76 -36.10 -9.03
CA ILE A 206 -9.17 -36.33 -7.71
C ILE A 206 -8.48 -35.05 -7.28
N THR A 207 -8.82 -34.56 -6.07
CA THR A 207 -8.41 -33.27 -5.55
C THR A 207 -7.27 -33.37 -4.53
N SER A 208 -7.15 -34.48 -3.78
CA SER A 208 -6.02 -34.66 -2.88
C SER A 208 -5.65 -36.13 -2.67
N LEU A 209 -4.38 -36.35 -2.33
CA LEU A 209 -3.81 -37.65 -1.92
C LEU A 209 -3.10 -37.43 -0.58
N ALA A 210 -3.38 -38.32 0.39
CA ALA A 210 -2.71 -38.32 1.69
C ALA A 210 -2.24 -39.72 2.04
N PHE A 211 -1.04 -39.83 2.59
CA PHE A 211 -0.42 -41.11 2.96
C PHE A 211 -0.32 -41.28 4.46
N SER A 212 -0.55 -42.51 4.96
CA SER A 212 -0.30 -42.85 6.34
C SER A 212 1.20 -42.80 6.65
N THR A 213 1.52 -42.68 7.93
CA THR A 213 2.91 -42.63 8.41
C THR A 213 3.65 -43.96 8.18
N ASP A 214 2.95 -45.07 8.14
CA ASP A 214 3.49 -46.41 7.85
C ASP A 214 3.71 -46.66 6.35
N GLY A 215 3.26 -45.80 5.47
CA GLY A 215 3.39 -45.95 4.02
C GLY A 215 2.50 -47.06 3.43
N CYS A 216 1.68 -47.72 4.21
CA CYS A 216 0.86 -48.85 3.74
C CYS A 216 -0.51 -48.43 3.20
N THR A 217 -1.04 -47.29 3.67
CA THR A 217 -2.38 -46.82 3.34
C THR A 217 -2.36 -45.47 2.67
N MET A 218 -3.14 -45.32 1.60
CA MET A 218 -3.35 -44.05 0.90
C MET A 218 -4.83 -43.67 0.97
N LEU A 219 -5.08 -42.39 1.22
CA LEU A 219 -6.39 -41.77 1.12
C LEU A 219 -6.43 -40.90 -0.12
N SER A 220 -7.45 -41.10 -0.97
CA SER A 220 -7.75 -40.20 -2.08
C SER A 220 -9.11 -39.54 -1.90
N SER A 221 -9.23 -38.27 -2.30
CA SER A 221 -10.50 -37.55 -2.27
C SER A 221 -10.78 -36.92 -3.64
N GLY A 222 -12.05 -36.75 -3.96
CA GLY A 222 -12.44 -36.19 -5.27
C GLY A 222 -13.71 -35.36 -5.22
N ARG A 223 -14.01 -34.72 -6.33
CA ARG A 223 -15.26 -33.96 -6.54
C ARG A 223 -16.48 -34.86 -6.75
N ASP A 224 -16.30 -36.18 -6.83
CA ASP A 224 -17.37 -37.19 -6.87
C ASP A 224 -18.03 -37.42 -5.51
N LYS A 225 -17.68 -36.65 -4.48
CA LYS A 225 -18.24 -36.68 -3.12
C LYS A 225 -17.89 -37.92 -2.32
N ILE A 226 -16.82 -38.60 -2.70
CA ILE A 226 -16.31 -39.78 -2.00
C ILE A 226 -14.85 -39.62 -1.63
N CYS A 227 -14.47 -40.24 -0.53
CA CYS A 227 -13.09 -40.50 -0.16
C CYS A 227 -12.84 -42.01 -0.21
N ILE A 228 -11.72 -42.42 -0.81
CA ILE A 228 -11.38 -43.85 -0.93
C ILE A 228 -10.07 -44.11 -0.20
N VAL A 229 -10.11 -45.15 0.63
CA VAL A 229 -8.96 -45.71 1.36
C VAL A 229 -8.39 -46.89 0.57
N TRP A 230 -7.12 -46.82 0.25
CA TRP A 230 -6.41 -47.82 -0.56
C TRP A 230 -5.37 -48.54 0.29
N ASP A 231 -5.21 -49.80 0.07
CA ASP A 231 -4.02 -50.54 0.49
C ASP A 231 -2.97 -50.52 -0.60
N LEU A 232 -1.82 -49.91 -0.35
CA LEU A 232 -0.76 -49.73 -1.32
C LEU A 232 0.03 -51.03 -1.66
N ARG A 233 -0.07 -52.06 -0.78
CA ARG A 233 0.57 -53.32 -1.03
C ARG A 233 -0.18 -54.18 -2.05
N SER A 234 -1.50 -54.17 -1.94
CA SER A 234 -2.40 -54.92 -2.83
C SER A 234 -2.91 -54.10 -4.02
N HIS A 235 -2.76 -52.76 -3.99
CA HIS A 235 -3.35 -51.81 -4.93
C HIS A 235 -4.89 -51.93 -5.01
N GLN A 236 -5.55 -52.34 -3.94
CA GLN A 236 -6.98 -52.51 -3.86
C GLN A 236 -7.67 -51.49 -2.95
N VAL A 237 -8.97 -51.24 -3.23
CA VAL A 237 -9.80 -50.38 -2.40
C VAL A 237 -10.11 -51.12 -1.10
N THR A 238 -9.66 -50.61 0.02
CA THR A 238 -10.02 -51.09 1.35
C THR A 238 -11.40 -50.58 1.75
N ARG A 239 -11.70 -49.31 1.48
CA ARG A 239 -13.00 -48.72 1.82
C ARG A 239 -13.32 -47.50 1.01
N THR A 240 -14.61 -47.32 0.71
CA THR A 240 -15.16 -46.09 0.12
C THR A 240 -16.03 -45.39 1.17
N VAL A 241 -15.73 -44.13 1.44
CA VAL A 241 -16.43 -43.28 2.42
C VAL A 241 -17.21 -42.19 1.69
N PRO A 242 -18.57 -42.22 1.74
CA PRO A 242 -19.38 -41.18 1.14
C PRO A 242 -19.39 -39.93 2.06
N VAL A 243 -18.91 -38.78 1.51
CA VAL A 243 -18.81 -37.50 2.24
C VAL A 243 -20.01 -36.60 1.99
N PHE A 244 -20.78 -36.88 0.93
CA PHE A 244 -21.97 -36.11 0.50
C PHE A 244 -21.72 -34.65 0.10
N GLU A 245 -20.47 -34.24 -0.01
CA GLU A 245 -20.05 -32.93 -0.52
C GLU A 245 -18.85 -33.05 -1.47
N SER A 246 -18.66 -32.10 -2.36
CA SER A 246 -17.45 -32.04 -3.17
C SER A 246 -16.27 -31.74 -2.25
N VAL A 247 -15.31 -32.66 -2.21
CA VAL A 247 -14.11 -32.52 -1.37
C VAL A 247 -12.98 -31.90 -2.18
N GLU A 248 -12.47 -30.76 -1.74
CA GLU A 248 -11.35 -30.09 -2.40
C GLU A 248 -9.99 -30.45 -1.76
N ALA A 249 -10.00 -30.82 -0.48
CA ALA A 249 -8.81 -31.30 0.21
C ALA A 249 -9.16 -32.33 1.30
N ALA A 250 -8.33 -33.36 1.47
CA ALA A 250 -8.38 -34.29 2.57
C ALA A 250 -6.97 -34.49 3.15
N VAL A 251 -6.89 -34.52 4.48
CA VAL A 251 -5.61 -34.62 5.20
C VAL A 251 -5.76 -35.68 6.30
N LEU A 252 -4.74 -36.55 6.45
CA LEU A 252 -4.67 -37.50 7.52
C LEU A 252 -4.23 -36.83 8.82
N LEU A 253 -4.99 -37.05 9.88
CA LEU A 253 -4.67 -36.55 11.21
C LEU A 253 -3.56 -37.43 11.85
N PRO A 254 -2.76 -36.84 12.75
CA PRO A 254 -1.80 -37.59 13.56
C PRO A 254 -2.52 -38.70 14.39
N GLU A 255 -1.84 -39.80 14.66
CA GLU A 255 -2.38 -40.91 15.45
C GLU A 255 -2.47 -40.60 16.97
N GLU A 256 -2.32 -39.35 17.35
CA GLU A 256 -2.44 -38.88 18.72
C GLU A 256 -3.91 -38.76 19.16
N PRO A 257 -4.25 -39.15 20.39
CA PRO A 257 -5.62 -39.06 20.88
C PRO A 257 -6.05 -37.59 21.01
N ALA A 258 -7.10 -37.21 20.32
CA ALA A 258 -7.71 -35.87 20.39
C ALA A 258 -9.13 -36.00 21.02
N PRO A 259 -9.27 -35.99 22.35
CA PRO A 259 -10.54 -36.20 23.03
C PRO A 259 -11.58 -35.13 22.71
N GLU A 260 -11.15 -33.90 22.43
CA GLU A 260 -12.05 -32.79 22.03
C GLU A 260 -12.75 -33.08 20.70
N LEU A 261 -12.13 -33.83 19.80
CA LEU A 261 -12.67 -34.23 18.51
C LEU A 261 -13.35 -35.58 18.52
N GLY A 262 -13.39 -36.29 19.67
CA GLY A 262 -13.89 -37.65 19.78
C GLY A 262 -12.97 -38.70 19.13
N VAL A 263 -11.74 -38.35 18.78
CA VAL A 263 -10.75 -39.24 18.19
C VAL A 263 -10.15 -40.14 19.28
N LYS A 264 -10.40 -41.42 19.16
CA LYS A 264 -9.83 -42.45 20.05
C LYS A 264 -8.45 -42.87 19.52
N SER A 265 -7.56 -43.28 20.41
CA SER A 265 -6.14 -43.55 20.19
C SER A 265 -5.78 -44.71 19.25
N THR A 266 -6.73 -45.37 18.62
CA THR A 266 -6.49 -46.55 17.77
C THR A 266 -7.30 -46.45 16.48
N GLY A 267 -6.75 -45.89 15.44
CA GLY A 267 -7.38 -45.88 14.13
C GLY A 267 -6.96 -44.68 13.27
N LEU A 268 -6.99 -44.87 11.98
CA LEU A 268 -6.68 -43.85 11.02
C LEU A 268 -7.87 -42.90 10.93
N HIS A 269 -7.64 -41.64 11.23
CA HIS A 269 -8.63 -40.57 11.09
C HIS A 269 -8.19 -39.57 10.01
N PHE A 270 -9.17 -39.04 9.28
CA PHE A 270 -8.90 -38.02 8.27
C PHE A 270 -9.89 -36.85 8.34
N LEU A 271 -9.42 -35.73 7.93
CA LEU A 271 -10.16 -34.48 7.86
C LEU A 271 -10.50 -34.18 6.42
N THR A 272 -11.73 -33.73 6.14
CA THR A 272 -12.17 -33.26 4.84
C THR A 272 -12.54 -31.80 4.88
N ALA A 273 -12.17 -31.08 3.80
CA ALA A 273 -12.54 -29.71 3.52
C ALA A 273 -13.18 -29.64 2.13
N GLY A 274 -14.36 -29.05 2.05
CA GLY A 274 -15.12 -29.03 0.80
C GLY A 274 -15.98 -27.79 0.61
N ASN A 275 -16.92 -27.88 -0.35
CA ASN A 275 -17.74 -26.76 -0.81
C ASN A 275 -18.77 -26.26 0.22
N LEU A 276 -19.07 -27.02 1.27
CA LEU A 276 -19.94 -26.56 2.35
C LEU A 276 -19.24 -25.65 3.36
N GLY A 277 -17.91 -25.48 3.25
CA GLY A 277 -17.11 -24.62 4.12
C GLY A 277 -16.97 -25.11 5.54
N MET A 278 -17.11 -26.40 5.75
CA MET A 278 -16.97 -27.05 7.08
C MET A 278 -15.83 -28.05 7.06
N LEU A 279 -15.13 -28.14 8.19
CA LEU A 279 -14.17 -29.20 8.44
C LEU A 279 -14.87 -30.37 9.13
N ARG A 280 -14.69 -31.55 8.57
CA ARG A 280 -15.28 -32.80 9.15
C ARG A 280 -14.20 -33.83 9.38
N VAL A 281 -14.26 -34.49 10.52
CA VAL A 281 -13.36 -35.60 10.90
C VAL A 281 -14.07 -36.91 10.72
N TRP A 282 -13.42 -37.82 10.02
CA TRP A 282 -13.93 -39.15 9.69
C TRP A 282 -12.98 -40.21 10.21
N GLU A 283 -13.53 -41.30 10.62
CA GLU A 283 -12.79 -42.53 10.96
C GLU A 283 -12.68 -43.42 9.69
N ALA A 284 -11.46 -43.72 9.28
CA ALA A 284 -11.21 -44.48 8.04
C ALA A 284 -11.75 -45.93 8.13
N ALA A 285 -11.69 -46.56 9.32
CA ALA A 285 -12.13 -47.91 9.53
C ALA A 285 -13.66 -48.08 9.51
N SER A 286 -14.42 -47.20 10.16
CA SER A 286 -15.88 -47.27 10.19
C SER A 286 -16.54 -46.51 9.03
N GLY A 287 -15.88 -45.48 8.47
CA GLY A 287 -16.43 -44.55 7.49
C GLY A 287 -17.48 -43.62 8.09
N GLN A 288 -17.51 -43.47 9.40
CA GLN A 288 -18.43 -42.58 10.10
C GLN A 288 -17.80 -41.22 10.36
N CYS A 289 -18.63 -40.17 10.30
CA CYS A 289 -18.22 -38.83 10.70
C CYS A 289 -18.20 -38.75 12.23
N VAL A 290 -17.01 -38.56 12.80
CA VAL A 290 -16.79 -38.49 14.26
C VAL A 290 -17.07 -37.07 14.76
N HIS A 291 -16.59 -36.04 14.03
CA HIS A 291 -16.74 -34.64 14.40
C HIS A 291 -17.07 -33.79 13.20
N THR A 292 -17.97 -32.84 13.42
CA THR A 292 -18.26 -31.78 12.44
C THR A 292 -18.05 -30.44 13.12
N GLN A 293 -17.18 -29.62 12.56
CA GLN A 293 -16.94 -28.27 13.09
C GLN A 293 -18.24 -27.45 13.09
N SER A 294 -18.53 -26.79 14.21
CA SER A 294 -19.67 -25.88 14.29
C SER A 294 -19.46 -24.72 13.32
N ARG A 295 -20.47 -24.43 12.51
CA ARG A 295 -20.42 -23.28 11.61
C ARG A 295 -20.25 -21.99 12.39
N LEU A 296 -19.22 -21.23 12.09
CA LEU A 296 -19.21 -19.81 12.45
C LEU A 296 -20.39 -19.14 11.73
N PRO A 297 -21.21 -18.32 12.40
CA PRO A 297 -22.36 -17.68 11.78
C PRO A 297 -21.93 -16.88 10.52
N GLY A 298 -22.41 -17.27 9.35
CA GLY A 298 -22.10 -16.62 8.06
C GLY A 298 -20.90 -17.19 7.30
N SER A 299 -20.18 -18.19 7.80
CA SER A 299 -18.98 -18.76 7.19
C SER A 299 -19.22 -19.87 6.15
N GLY A 300 -20.34 -19.86 5.45
CA GLY A 300 -20.71 -20.91 4.48
C GLY A 300 -19.94 -20.86 3.15
N ARG A 301 -18.67 -20.47 3.14
CA ARG A 301 -17.88 -20.37 1.91
C ARG A 301 -17.02 -21.59 1.67
N GLU A 302 -16.88 -21.96 0.41
CA GLU A 302 -16.12 -23.11 -0.06
C GLU A 302 -14.67 -23.04 0.44
N LEU A 303 -14.17 -24.19 0.91
CA LEU A 303 -12.76 -24.39 1.22
C LEU A 303 -12.07 -24.98 -0.02
N THR A 304 -11.02 -24.33 -0.48
CA THR A 304 -10.31 -24.68 -1.72
C THR A 304 -9.07 -25.52 -1.47
N HIS A 305 -8.43 -25.35 -0.33
CA HIS A 305 -7.20 -26.04 0.01
C HIS A 305 -7.10 -26.27 1.51
N CYS A 306 -6.43 -27.36 1.91
CA CYS A 306 -6.13 -27.66 3.29
C CYS A 306 -4.78 -28.36 3.39
N SER A 307 -3.92 -27.93 4.31
CA SER A 307 -2.63 -28.54 4.57
C SER A 307 -2.35 -28.61 6.07
N LEU A 308 -1.60 -29.63 6.49
CA LEU A 308 -1.25 -29.88 7.89
C LEU A 308 0.27 -29.79 8.09
N ALA A 309 0.71 -28.88 8.94
CA ALA A 309 2.08 -28.88 9.48
C ALA A 309 2.13 -29.84 10.68
N ARG A 310 2.58 -31.07 10.43
CA ARG A 310 2.50 -32.17 11.42
C ARG A 310 3.27 -31.87 12.70
N THR A 311 4.48 -31.33 12.59
CA THR A 311 5.35 -31.02 13.74
C THR A 311 4.80 -29.92 14.63
N ALA A 312 4.16 -28.91 13.99
CA ALA A 312 3.56 -27.77 14.69
C ALA A 312 2.13 -28.05 15.20
N GLY A 313 1.48 -29.10 14.74
CA GLY A 313 0.07 -29.37 15.04
C GLY A 313 -0.89 -28.31 14.51
N LEU A 314 -0.52 -27.61 13.43
CA LEU A 314 -1.30 -26.54 12.82
C LEU A 314 -1.93 -26.99 11.50
N LEU A 315 -3.19 -26.70 11.35
CA LEU A 315 -3.96 -26.95 10.14
C LEU A 315 -4.23 -25.61 9.44
N LEU A 316 -3.74 -25.47 8.20
CA LEU A 316 -4.06 -24.37 7.32
C LEU A 316 -5.25 -24.74 6.45
N SER A 317 -6.28 -23.92 6.41
CA SER A 317 -7.35 -24.01 5.41
C SER A 317 -7.49 -22.70 4.65
N VAL A 318 -7.80 -22.80 3.37
CA VAL A 318 -7.95 -21.67 2.45
C VAL A 318 -9.39 -21.63 1.96
N THR A 319 -10.01 -20.45 2.02
CA THR A 319 -11.36 -20.23 1.51
C THR A 319 -11.34 -19.73 0.07
N ALA A 320 -12.46 -19.87 -0.67
CA ALA A 320 -12.62 -19.35 -2.03
C ALA A 320 -12.45 -17.82 -2.12
N ASP A 321 -12.66 -17.09 -1.00
CA ASP A 321 -12.42 -15.64 -0.92
C ASP A 321 -10.96 -15.27 -0.65
N HIS A 322 -10.04 -16.20 -0.84
CA HIS A 322 -8.60 -16.00 -0.59
C HIS A 322 -8.26 -15.64 0.87
N ASN A 323 -9.09 -16.07 1.84
CA ASN A 323 -8.74 -15.96 3.25
C ASN A 323 -8.03 -17.23 3.72
N LEU A 324 -7.05 -17.05 4.58
CA LEU A 324 -6.26 -18.12 5.16
C LEU A 324 -6.63 -18.27 6.62
N LEU A 325 -7.05 -19.45 7.02
CA LEU A 325 -7.52 -19.77 8.37
C LEU A 325 -6.59 -20.81 8.99
N LEU A 326 -6.03 -20.47 10.13
CA LEU A 326 -5.16 -21.36 10.90
C LEU A 326 -5.92 -21.95 12.08
N TYR A 327 -6.00 -23.27 12.11
CA TYR A 327 -6.60 -24.04 13.19
C TYR A 327 -5.55 -24.85 13.92
N GLU A 328 -5.81 -25.12 15.17
CA GLU A 328 -5.10 -26.13 15.94
C GLU A 328 -5.63 -27.53 15.55
N ALA A 329 -4.74 -28.46 15.18
CA ALA A 329 -5.15 -29.74 14.62
C ALA A 329 -5.90 -30.64 15.63
N HIS A 330 -5.61 -30.53 16.94
CA HIS A 330 -6.18 -31.35 17.99
C HIS A 330 -7.56 -30.90 18.50
N SER A 331 -7.89 -29.60 18.32
CA SER A 331 -9.13 -29.00 18.83
C SER A 331 -10.00 -28.40 17.72
N LEU A 332 -9.49 -28.22 16.53
CA LEU A 332 -10.07 -27.45 15.42
C LEU A 332 -10.50 -26.03 15.85
N ARG A 333 -9.86 -25.48 16.88
CA ARG A 333 -10.07 -24.09 17.30
C ARG A 333 -9.32 -23.15 16.36
N LEU A 334 -10.01 -22.13 15.94
CA LEU A 334 -9.41 -21.08 15.09
C LEU A 334 -8.40 -20.27 15.90
N GLN A 335 -7.12 -20.32 15.53
CA GLN A 335 -6.06 -19.54 16.16
C GLN A 335 -5.90 -18.16 15.50
N LYS A 336 -5.81 -18.13 14.18
CA LYS A 336 -5.59 -16.91 13.41
C LYS A 336 -6.32 -16.91 12.09
N GLN A 337 -6.61 -15.68 11.63
CA GLN A 337 -7.19 -15.43 10.31
C GLN A 337 -6.32 -14.40 9.58
N PHE A 338 -6.12 -14.64 8.29
CA PHE A 338 -5.42 -13.71 7.41
C PHE A 338 -6.30 -13.43 6.20
N ALA A 339 -6.51 -12.16 5.88
CA ALA A 339 -7.21 -11.74 4.67
C ALA A 339 -6.17 -11.58 3.55
N GLY A 340 -6.04 -12.55 2.69
CA GLY A 340 -5.03 -12.58 1.64
C GLY A 340 -5.28 -11.55 0.54
N TYR A 341 -6.55 -11.36 0.18
CA TYR A 341 -6.97 -10.41 -0.84
C TYR A 341 -8.20 -9.62 -0.38
N SER A 342 -8.20 -8.33 -0.53
CA SER A 342 -9.29 -7.48 -0.07
C SER A 342 -10.26 -7.08 -1.18
N GLU A 343 -10.02 -7.51 -2.43
CA GLU A 343 -10.75 -7.01 -3.60
C GLU A 343 -10.76 -5.47 -3.65
N GLU A 344 -11.72 -4.86 -4.32
CA GLU A 344 -11.86 -3.40 -4.31
C GLU A 344 -12.25 -2.89 -2.93
N VAL A 345 -11.48 -1.97 -2.36
CA VAL A 345 -11.79 -1.35 -1.07
C VAL A 345 -12.73 -0.18 -1.29
N LEU A 346 -13.93 -0.26 -0.71
CA LEU A 346 -14.99 0.73 -0.87
C LEU A 346 -15.03 1.77 0.26
N ASP A 347 -14.75 1.37 1.49
CA ASP A 347 -14.64 2.30 2.62
C ASP A 347 -13.68 1.78 3.69
N VAL A 348 -13.04 2.71 4.40
CA VAL A 348 -12.10 2.43 5.50
C VAL A 348 -12.35 3.36 6.67
N ARG A 349 -12.22 2.84 7.90
CA ARG A 349 -12.34 3.64 9.13
C ARG A 349 -11.36 3.18 10.20
N PHE A 350 -10.85 4.13 10.98
CA PHE A 350 -10.16 3.81 12.23
C PHE A 350 -11.14 3.31 13.28
N LEU A 351 -10.70 2.34 14.08
CA LEU A 351 -11.49 1.71 15.12
C LEU A 351 -10.65 1.60 16.40
N GLY A 352 -11.31 1.64 17.55
CA GLY A 352 -10.67 1.60 18.85
C GLY A 352 -10.42 2.98 19.47
N PRO A 353 -10.17 3.06 20.78
CA PRO A 353 -10.00 4.32 21.50
C PRO A 353 -8.76 5.12 21.07
N GLU A 354 -7.71 4.43 20.63
CA GLU A 354 -6.41 5.00 20.21
C GLU A 354 -6.14 4.74 18.70
N ASP A 355 -7.21 4.54 17.93
CA ASP A 355 -7.12 4.20 16.51
C ASP A 355 -6.20 2.99 16.25
N SER A 356 -6.27 1.99 17.17
CA SER A 356 -5.42 0.79 17.16
C SER A 356 -5.80 -0.24 16.10
N HIS A 357 -7.03 -0.18 15.62
CA HIS A 357 -7.57 -1.09 14.61
C HIS A 357 -8.11 -0.28 13.42
N ILE A 358 -8.26 -0.95 12.30
CA ILE A 358 -8.93 -0.43 11.12
C ILE A 358 -10.00 -1.40 10.65
N VAL A 359 -11.15 -0.89 10.25
CA VAL A 359 -12.20 -1.67 9.58
C VAL A 359 -12.22 -1.31 8.09
N VAL A 360 -12.27 -2.34 7.27
CA VAL A 360 -12.25 -2.25 5.81
C VAL A 360 -13.51 -2.89 5.26
N ALA A 361 -14.24 -2.14 4.46
CA ALA A 361 -15.31 -2.64 3.61
C ALA A 361 -14.79 -2.82 2.20
N SER A 362 -14.96 -4.00 1.65
CA SER A 362 -14.54 -4.34 0.30
C SER A 362 -15.72 -4.82 -0.54
N ASN A 363 -15.48 -5.08 -1.81
CA ASN A 363 -16.46 -5.63 -2.75
C ASN A 363 -16.85 -7.09 -2.37
N SER A 364 -17.06 -7.35 -1.09
CA SER A 364 -17.45 -8.62 -0.50
C SER A 364 -18.49 -8.39 0.61
N PRO A 365 -19.31 -9.38 0.97
CA PRO A 365 -20.24 -9.27 2.09
C PRO A 365 -19.56 -9.31 3.46
N CYS A 366 -18.26 -9.57 3.52
CA CYS A 366 -17.50 -9.67 4.76
C CYS A 366 -16.77 -8.36 5.05
N LEU A 367 -16.78 -7.94 6.31
CA LEU A 367 -15.95 -6.86 6.79
C LEU A 367 -14.64 -7.43 7.34
N LYS A 368 -13.56 -6.71 7.12
CA LYS A 368 -12.23 -7.09 7.61
C LYS A 368 -11.76 -6.07 8.63
N VAL A 369 -11.41 -6.53 9.82
CA VAL A 369 -10.86 -5.70 10.89
C VAL A 369 -9.41 -6.09 11.10
N PHE A 370 -8.50 -5.15 10.85
CA PHE A 370 -7.07 -5.36 11.01
C PHE A 370 -6.59 -4.66 12.29
N GLU A 371 -5.77 -5.33 13.03
CA GLU A 371 -5.01 -4.73 14.13
C GLU A 371 -3.72 -4.12 13.58
N LEU A 372 -3.47 -2.83 13.88
CA LEU A 372 -2.33 -2.13 13.31
C LEU A 372 -0.98 -2.63 13.85
N GLN A 373 -0.94 -3.17 15.07
CA GLN A 373 0.32 -3.66 15.65
C GLN A 373 0.73 -5.03 15.14
N THR A 374 -0.21 -5.99 15.14
CA THR A 374 0.08 -7.42 14.87
C THR A 374 -0.27 -7.86 13.47
N SER A 375 -0.89 -7.00 12.64
CA SER A 375 -1.44 -7.36 11.31
C SER A 375 -2.43 -8.53 11.35
N SER A 376 -2.90 -8.93 12.53
CA SER A 376 -3.95 -9.92 12.64
C SER A 376 -5.25 -9.36 12.04
N CYS A 377 -6.01 -10.21 11.38
CA CYS A 377 -7.28 -9.83 10.77
C CYS A 377 -8.41 -10.60 11.43
N GLN A 378 -9.51 -9.93 11.72
CA GLN A 378 -10.77 -10.57 12.06
C GLN A 378 -11.75 -10.36 10.91
N ILE A 379 -12.31 -11.45 10.39
CA ILE A 379 -13.31 -11.42 9.33
C ILE A 379 -14.69 -11.47 9.98
N LEU A 380 -15.51 -10.46 9.70
CA LEU A 380 -16.86 -10.33 10.25
C LEU A 380 -17.89 -10.74 9.19
N HIS A 381 -18.67 -11.73 9.54
CA HIS A 381 -19.75 -12.23 8.71
C HIS A 381 -21.11 -11.71 9.18
N GLY A 382 -22.02 -11.51 8.25
CA GLY A 382 -23.40 -11.08 8.61
C GLY A 382 -24.17 -10.50 7.44
N HIS A 383 -23.60 -9.56 6.69
CA HIS A 383 -24.20 -9.08 5.44
C HIS A 383 -24.23 -10.21 4.40
N THR A 384 -25.21 -10.17 3.51
CA THR A 384 -25.37 -11.16 2.44
C THR A 384 -24.89 -10.66 1.09
N ASP A 385 -24.65 -9.36 0.96
CA ASP A 385 -24.15 -8.70 -0.26
C ASP A 385 -23.11 -7.64 0.12
N ILE A 386 -22.53 -6.97 -0.87
CA ILE A 386 -21.45 -6.01 -0.80
C ILE A 386 -21.71 -4.92 0.25
N VAL A 387 -20.73 -4.66 1.11
CA VAL A 387 -20.77 -3.57 2.10
C VAL A 387 -20.24 -2.29 1.48
N LEU A 388 -21.10 -1.23 1.43
CA LEU A 388 -20.82 -0.01 0.69
C LEU A 388 -20.21 1.10 1.55
N ALA A 389 -20.65 1.27 2.79
CA ALA A 389 -20.14 2.34 3.65
C ALA A 389 -20.09 1.95 5.13
N LEU A 390 -19.22 2.64 5.83
CA LEU A 390 -18.92 2.48 7.24
C LEU A 390 -18.97 3.84 7.95
N ASP A 391 -19.40 3.85 9.21
CA ASP A 391 -19.15 4.98 10.09
C ASP A 391 -18.91 4.53 11.53
N VAL A 392 -18.12 5.30 12.30
CA VAL A 392 -17.63 4.93 13.63
C VAL A 392 -18.14 5.93 14.66
N PHE A 393 -18.54 5.45 15.85
CA PHE A 393 -19.03 6.25 16.95
C PHE A 393 -18.53 5.73 18.33
N ARG A 394 -18.86 6.44 19.40
CA ARG A 394 -18.43 6.12 20.78
C ARG A 394 -16.92 5.87 20.91
N LYS A 395 -16.13 6.85 20.44
CA LYS A 395 -14.67 6.76 20.53
C LYS A 395 -14.10 5.47 19.95
N GLY A 396 -14.76 4.92 18.88
CA GLY A 396 -14.29 3.75 18.17
C GLY A 396 -14.65 2.40 18.78
N TRP A 397 -15.44 2.37 19.84
CA TRP A 397 -15.95 1.10 20.38
C TRP A 397 -17.08 0.49 19.56
N PHE A 398 -17.76 1.31 18.78
CA PHE A 398 -18.86 0.89 17.93
C PHE A 398 -18.67 1.43 16.51
N PHE A 399 -19.11 0.67 15.54
CA PHE A 399 -19.26 1.13 14.18
C PHE A 399 -20.53 0.57 13.56
N ALA A 400 -21.00 1.23 12.53
CA ALA A 400 -22.16 0.83 11.76
C ALA A 400 -21.73 0.58 10.31
N SER A 401 -22.34 -0.42 9.69
CA SER A 401 -22.14 -0.78 8.28
C SER A 401 -23.46 -0.80 7.54
N CYS A 402 -23.43 -0.46 6.27
CA CYS A 402 -24.56 -0.60 5.36
C CYS A 402 -24.12 -1.31 4.08
N ALA A 403 -25.04 -2.07 3.50
CA ALA A 403 -24.73 -2.93 2.38
C ALA A 403 -25.81 -2.88 1.28
N LYS A 404 -25.47 -3.48 0.17
CA LYS A 404 -26.36 -3.66 -0.98
C LYS A 404 -27.51 -4.61 -0.67
N ASP A 405 -27.42 -5.44 0.38
CA ASP A 405 -28.46 -6.32 0.91
C ASP A 405 -29.64 -5.57 1.56
N GLN A 406 -29.72 -4.24 1.45
CA GLN A 406 -30.74 -3.37 2.02
C GLN A 406 -30.78 -3.32 3.55
N THR A 407 -29.78 -3.91 4.21
CA THR A 407 -29.66 -3.95 5.67
C THR A 407 -28.58 -3.04 6.20
N ILE A 408 -28.73 -2.68 7.47
CA ILE A 408 -27.70 -2.01 8.26
C ILE A 408 -27.35 -2.87 9.45
N ARG A 409 -26.10 -2.83 9.88
CA ARG A 409 -25.64 -3.56 11.07
C ARG A 409 -24.82 -2.65 11.97
N VAL A 410 -24.95 -2.89 13.27
CA VAL A 410 -24.15 -2.21 14.29
C VAL A 410 -23.26 -3.24 14.97
N TRP A 411 -22.00 -2.91 15.06
CA TRP A 411 -20.96 -3.77 15.58
C TRP A 411 -20.32 -3.14 16.81
N ARG A 412 -19.95 -3.94 17.77
CA ARG A 412 -19.25 -3.53 19.00
C ARG A 412 -17.92 -4.23 19.11
N MET A 413 -16.87 -3.48 19.38
CA MET A 413 -15.55 -4.01 19.72
C MET A 413 -15.46 -4.21 21.24
N ASN A 414 -14.97 -5.37 21.65
CA ASN A 414 -14.69 -5.70 23.05
C ASN A 414 -13.28 -5.23 23.43
N LYS A 415 -12.97 -5.19 24.74
CA LYS A 415 -11.63 -4.84 25.23
C LYS A 415 -10.51 -5.77 24.73
N ALA A 416 -10.84 -6.99 24.34
CA ALA A 416 -9.92 -7.96 23.74
C ALA A 416 -9.71 -7.79 22.23
N GLY A 417 -10.24 -6.71 21.63
CA GLY A 417 -10.14 -6.46 20.18
C GLY A 417 -11.15 -7.25 19.34
N GLN A 418 -11.96 -8.13 19.93
CA GLN A 418 -12.96 -8.88 19.18
C GLN A 418 -14.18 -8.03 18.87
N VAL A 419 -14.71 -8.18 17.67
CA VAL A 419 -15.87 -7.44 17.17
C VAL A 419 -17.06 -8.37 17.00
N VAL A 420 -18.23 -7.96 17.51
CA VAL A 420 -19.49 -8.73 17.49
C VAL A 420 -20.62 -7.86 16.94
N CYS A 421 -21.55 -8.45 16.17
CA CYS A 421 -22.76 -7.78 15.71
C CYS A 421 -23.75 -7.67 16.86
N VAL A 422 -24.17 -6.44 17.21
CA VAL A 422 -25.11 -6.19 18.32
C VAL A 422 -26.51 -5.80 17.86
N ALA A 423 -26.65 -5.21 16.66
CA ALA A 423 -27.96 -4.85 16.15
C ALA A 423 -28.02 -4.93 14.62
N GLN A 424 -29.22 -5.13 14.10
CA GLN A 424 -29.52 -5.16 12.67
C GLN A 424 -30.77 -4.34 12.38
N GLY A 425 -30.77 -3.59 11.29
CA GLY A 425 -31.92 -2.85 10.79
C GLY A 425 -32.25 -3.23 9.35
N SER A 426 -33.54 -3.36 9.04
CA SER A 426 -34.04 -3.60 7.69
C SER A 426 -35.22 -2.67 7.40
N GLY A 427 -35.48 -2.32 6.13
CA GLY A 427 -36.59 -1.47 5.78
C GLY A 427 -36.35 -0.58 4.58
N HIS A 428 -35.13 -0.48 4.03
CA HIS A 428 -34.90 0.10 2.71
C HIS A 428 -35.35 -0.87 1.61
N THR A 429 -35.76 -0.34 0.48
CA THR A 429 -36.22 -1.14 -0.68
C THR A 429 -35.14 -1.38 -1.72
N HIS A 430 -34.05 -0.61 -1.66
CA HIS A 430 -32.89 -0.71 -2.53
C HIS A 430 -31.63 -0.63 -1.69
N SER A 431 -30.47 -0.78 -2.34
CA SER A 431 -29.17 -0.75 -1.68
C SER A 431 -28.97 0.50 -0.83
N VAL A 432 -28.38 0.33 0.36
CA VAL A 432 -28.04 1.43 1.26
C VAL A 432 -26.60 1.87 0.96
N GLY A 433 -26.48 3.03 0.30
CA GLY A 433 -25.18 3.53 -0.19
C GLY A 433 -24.34 4.28 0.83
N THR A 434 -24.97 4.80 1.90
CA THR A 434 -24.27 5.64 2.87
C THR A 434 -24.90 5.53 4.26
N ILE A 435 -24.04 5.65 5.28
CA ILE A 435 -24.44 5.65 6.69
C ILE A 435 -23.65 6.72 7.43
N CYS A 436 -24.30 7.40 8.37
CA CYS A 436 -23.66 8.36 9.25
C CYS A 436 -24.21 8.22 10.68
N CYS A 437 -23.34 8.27 11.65
CA CYS A 437 -23.67 8.20 13.07
C CYS A 437 -23.81 9.60 13.67
N SER A 438 -24.69 9.73 14.66
CA SER A 438 -24.78 10.91 15.50
C SER A 438 -23.42 11.24 16.15
N ARG A 439 -23.03 12.53 16.17
CA ARG A 439 -21.68 12.96 16.61
C ARG A 439 -21.64 13.38 18.08
N LEU A 440 -22.71 14.01 18.59
CA LEU A 440 -22.73 14.58 19.95
C LEU A 440 -23.38 13.62 20.95
N LYS A 441 -24.62 13.18 20.66
CA LYS A 441 -25.38 12.32 21.57
C LYS A 441 -25.16 10.84 21.33
N GLU A 442 -24.69 10.49 20.13
CA GLU A 442 -24.42 9.12 19.71
C GLU A 442 -25.62 8.17 19.93
N SER A 443 -26.82 8.70 19.73
CA SER A 443 -28.09 8.05 20.04
C SER A 443 -28.89 7.60 18.80
N PHE A 444 -28.44 7.92 17.61
CA PHE A 444 -29.14 7.55 16.36
C PHE A 444 -28.15 7.37 15.20
N LEU A 445 -28.61 6.67 14.18
CA LEU A 445 -27.96 6.50 12.90
C LEU A 445 -28.84 7.11 11.80
N VAL A 446 -28.22 7.59 10.75
CA VAL A 446 -28.89 8.05 9.54
C VAL A 446 -28.36 7.29 8.34
N THR A 447 -29.24 6.80 7.50
CA THR A 447 -28.89 6.08 6.26
C THR A 447 -29.50 6.74 5.04
N GLY A 448 -28.76 6.71 3.95
CA GLY A 448 -29.22 7.11 2.62
C GLY A 448 -29.15 5.95 1.64
N SER A 449 -30.16 5.79 0.83
CA SER A 449 -30.31 4.67 -0.08
C SER A 449 -30.58 5.11 -1.53
N GLN A 450 -30.40 4.17 -2.46
CA GLN A 450 -30.80 4.32 -3.87
C GLN A 450 -32.31 4.41 -4.06
N ASP A 451 -33.13 4.11 -3.03
CA ASP A 451 -34.59 4.35 -3.02
C ASP A 451 -34.92 5.84 -2.88
N CYS A 452 -33.93 6.76 -2.93
CA CYS A 452 -34.09 8.20 -2.77
C CYS A 452 -34.62 8.61 -1.39
N THR A 453 -34.60 7.72 -0.39
CA THR A 453 -35.06 8.00 0.98
C THR A 453 -33.90 8.06 1.97
N VAL A 454 -34.08 8.88 2.98
CA VAL A 454 -33.28 8.91 4.19
C VAL A 454 -34.09 8.32 5.33
N LYS A 455 -33.47 7.47 6.14
CA LYS A 455 -34.07 6.88 7.33
C LYS A 455 -33.27 7.22 8.57
N LEU A 456 -33.98 7.51 9.66
CA LEU A 456 -33.41 7.75 10.98
C LEU A 456 -33.68 6.54 11.88
N TRP A 457 -32.62 6.00 12.49
CA TRP A 457 -32.66 4.80 13.33
C TRP A 457 -32.24 5.13 14.75
N PRO A 458 -33.14 5.13 15.73
CA PRO A 458 -32.76 5.36 17.12
C PRO A 458 -31.99 4.15 17.67
N LEU A 459 -30.95 4.41 18.45
CA LEU A 459 -30.14 3.39 19.12
C LEU A 459 -30.63 3.27 20.58
N PRO A 460 -31.20 2.12 21.00
CA PRO A 460 -31.61 1.92 22.39
C PRO A 460 -30.41 2.01 23.34
N GLU A 461 -30.54 2.65 24.48
CA GLU A 461 -29.47 2.78 25.47
C GLU A 461 -29.00 1.43 26.01
N ALA A 462 -29.89 0.40 26.02
CA ALA A 462 -29.52 -0.96 26.39
C ALA A 462 -28.44 -1.59 25.52
N LEU A 463 -28.40 -1.27 24.19
CA LEU A 463 -27.35 -1.72 23.28
C LEU A 463 -26.00 -1.08 23.59
N LEU A 464 -26.05 0.13 24.11
CA LEU A 464 -24.90 0.96 24.33
C LEU A 464 -24.31 0.73 25.75
N SER A 465 -24.99 -0.04 26.63
CA SER A 465 -24.51 -0.41 27.94
C SER A 465 -23.56 -1.63 27.90
N LYS A 466 -22.66 -1.72 28.88
CA LYS A 466 -21.62 -2.78 28.95
C LYS A 466 -22.14 -4.18 29.26
N SER A 467 -23.43 -4.37 29.52
CA SER A 467 -23.99 -5.58 30.15
C SER A 467 -24.60 -6.63 29.20
N THR A 468 -24.56 -6.45 27.89
CA THR A 468 -25.07 -7.49 26.95
C THR A 468 -24.04 -8.61 26.78
N ALA A 469 -24.47 -9.84 27.08
CA ALA A 469 -23.68 -11.05 26.88
C ALA A 469 -23.31 -11.22 25.39
N PRO A 470 -22.13 -11.79 25.08
CA PRO A 470 -21.64 -11.92 23.70
C PRO A 470 -22.50 -12.84 22.79
N ASP A 471 -23.36 -13.66 23.35
CA ASP A 471 -24.13 -14.69 22.64
C ASP A 471 -25.60 -14.34 22.37
N SER A 472 -26.01 -13.08 22.61
CA SER A 472 -27.39 -12.66 22.30
C SER A 472 -27.58 -12.39 20.80
N SER A 473 -28.68 -12.84 20.22
CA SER A 473 -29.09 -12.53 18.85
C SER A 473 -29.12 -11.00 18.62
N PRO A 474 -28.74 -10.50 17.44
CA PRO A 474 -28.74 -9.07 17.14
C PRO A 474 -30.12 -8.43 17.36
N VAL A 475 -30.15 -7.29 18.03
CA VAL A 475 -31.41 -6.55 18.26
C VAL A 475 -31.89 -5.94 16.94
N LEU A 476 -33.18 -6.10 16.62
CA LEU A 476 -33.76 -5.51 15.42
C LEU A 476 -34.07 -4.04 15.65
N LEU A 477 -33.49 -3.18 14.84
CA LEU A 477 -33.73 -1.73 14.81
C LEU A 477 -34.91 -1.42 13.90
N GLN A 478 -35.76 -0.49 14.34
CA GLN A 478 -36.87 0.04 13.54
C GLN A 478 -36.61 1.49 13.18
N ALA A 479 -36.87 1.87 11.93
CA ALA A 479 -36.74 3.25 11.47
C ALA A 479 -37.81 4.13 12.12
N GLN A 480 -37.37 5.22 12.77
CA GLN A 480 -38.28 6.19 13.39
C GLN A 480 -38.89 7.13 12.34
N THR A 481 -38.06 7.56 11.40
CA THR A 481 -38.47 8.50 10.35
C THR A 481 -37.97 8.01 9.01
N THR A 482 -38.84 8.12 7.99
CA THR A 482 -38.50 7.84 6.58
C THR A 482 -38.92 9.03 5.75
N GLN A 483 -37.97 9.67 5.07
CA GLN A 483 -38.25 10.86 4.25
C GLN A 483 -37.68 10.66 2.85
N ARG A 484 -38.47 10.91 1.82
CA ARG A 484 -37.97 11.00 0.45
C ARG A 484 -37.29 12.36 0.27
N CYS A 485 -35.99 12.33 0.03
CA CYS A 485 -35.15 13.53 0.03
C CYS A 485 -34.79 14.01 -1.36
N HIS A 486 -34.57 13.11 -2.30
CA HIS A 486 -34.04 13.41 -3.63
C HIS A 486 -34.82 12.70 -4.75
N GLU A 487 -34.58 13.10 -5.99
CA GLU A 487 -35.16 12.47 -7.18
C GLU A 487 -34.35 11.29 -7.69
N LYS A 488 -33.03 11.25 -7.32
CA LYS A 488 -32.09 10.20 -7.67
C LYS A 488 -31.38 9.67 -6.43
N ASP A 489 -30.52 8.69 -6.63
CA ASP A 489 -29.76 7.99 -5.62
C ASP A 489 -29.02 8.94 -4.66
N ILE A 490 -29.06 8.61 -3.38
CA ILE A 490 -28.35 9.32 -2.32
C ILE A 490 -26.99 8.65 -2.12
N ASN A 491 -25.92 9.35 -2.51
CA ASN A 491 -24.55 8.82 -2.43
C ASN A 491 -23.87 9.14 -1.09
N SER A 492 -24.26 10.21 -0.43
CA SER A 492 -23.61 10.61 0.83
C SER A 492 -24.58 11.31 1.78
N VAL A 493 -24.40 11.00 3.06
CA VAL A 493 -25.13 11.60 4.17
C VAL A 493 -24.14 12.04 5.23
N ALA A 494 -24.31 13.23 5.79
CA ALA A 494 -23.48 13.73 6.87
C ALA A 494 -24.35 14.38 7.97
N VAL A 495 -24.06 14.08 9.23
CA VAL A 495 -24.69 14.70 10.40
C VAL A 495 -23.76 15.79 10.93
N ALA A 496 -24.32 16.95 11.23
CA ALA A 496 -23.56 18.06 11.79
C ALA A 496 -23.03 17.73 13.20
N PRO A 497 -21.92 18.34 13.64
CA PRO A 497 -21.34 18.08 14.97
C PRO A 497 -22.29 18.35 16.15
N ASN A 498 -23.35 19.15 15.94
CA ASN A 498 -24.36 19.50 16.95
C ASN A 498 -25.59 18.58 16.96
N ASP A 499 -25.64 17.56 16.10
CA ASP A 499 -26.76 16.62 15.91
C ASP A 499 -28.13 17.27 15.53
N LYS A 500 -28.11 18.53 15.07
CA LYS A 500 -29.34 19.27 14.70
C LYS A 500 -29.59 19.35 13.20
N LEU A 501 -28.53 19.19 12.41
CA LEU A 501 -28.59 19.33 10.97
C LEU A 501 -28.10 18.05 10.29
N LEU A 502 -28.70 17.78 9.16
CA LEU A 502 -28.37 16.67 8.26
C LEU A 502 -28.14 17.24 6.86
N ALA A 503 -27.05 16.87 6.23
CA ALA A 503 -26.78 17.14 4.84
C ALA A 503 -26.87 15.85 4.02
N THR A 504 -27.47 15.93 2.85
CA THR A 504 -27.60 14.81 1.90
C THR A 504 -27.07 15.22 0.55
N GLY A 505 -26.27 14.37 -0.08
CA GLY A 505 -25.73 14.56 -1.43
C GLY A 505 -26.23 13.47 -2.38
N SER A 506 -26.70 13.87 -3.54
CA SER A 506 -27.35 12.98 -4.51
C SER A 506 -26.73 13.06 -5.90
N GLN A 507 -27.01 12.03 -6.68
CA GLN A 507 -26.74 11.96 -8.12
C GLN A 507 -27.57 13.02 -8.92
N ASP A 508 -28.59 13.66 -8.31
CA ASP A 508 -29.37 14.77 -8.92
C ASP A 508 -28.61 16.11 -9.00
N ARG A 509 -27.31 16.13 -8.66
CA ARG A 509 -26.37 17.29 -8.65
C ARG A 509 -26.67 18.31 -7.54
N THR A 510 -27.49 17.98 -6.57
CA THR A 510 -27.85 18.88 -5.45
C THR A 510 -27.40 18.27 -4.12
N ALA A 511 -27.04 19.15 -3.19
CA ALA A 511 -27.01 18.79 -1.78
C ALA A 511 -28.16 19.51 -1.08
N LYS A 512 -28.79 18.86 -0.09
CA LYS A 512 -29.89 19.43 0.67
C LYS A 512 -29.58 19.41 2.16
N LEU A 513 -30.04 20.46 2.84
CA LEU A 513 -29.88 20.61 4.29
C LEU A 513 -31.20 20.38 4.99
N TRP A 514 -31.22 19.57 6.03
CA TRP A 514 -32.42 19.18 6.76
C TRP A 514 -32.25 19.44 8.26
N ALA A 515 -33.34 19.81 8.93
CA ALA A 515 -33.36 19.90 10.39
C ALA A 515 -33.76 18.55 11.01
N LEU A 516 -32.97 18.08 11.97
CA LEU A 516 -33.26 16.88 12.76
C LEU A 516 -34.04 17.25 14.05
N PRO A 517 -34.91 16.37 14.56
CA PRO A 517 -35.21 15.01 14.10
C PRO A 517 -36.30 14.89 13.04
N GLN A 518 -36.99 15.98 12.72
CA GLN A 518 -38.20 15.96 11.87
C GLN A 518 -37.88 15.82 10.37
N CYS A 519 -36.60 15.90 9.95
CA CYS A 519 -36.17 15.92 8.55
C CYS A 519 -36.87 16.99 7.71
N GLN A 520 -37.03 18.21 8.26
CA GLN A 520 -37.57 19.35 7.54
C GLN A 520 -36.52 19.99 6.64
N LEU A 521 -36.85 20.25 5.37
CA LEU A 521 -35.94 20.88 4.42
C LEU A 521 -35.67 22.32 4.83
N LEU A 522 -34.39 22.68 4.99
CA LEU A 522 -33.93 24.05 5.28
C LEU A 522 -33.46 24.77 4.04
N GLY A 523 -32.76 24.07 3.15
CA GLY A 523 -32.22 24.68 1.95
C GLY A 523 -31.59 23.66 0.99
N VAL A 524 -31.27 24.17 -0.21
CA VAL A 524 -30.73 23.38 -1.32
C VAL A 524 -29.45 24.06 -1.82
N PHE A 525 -28.38 23.30 -1.94
CA PHE A 525 -27.13 23.74 -2.55
C PHE A 525 -27.10 23.27 -4.00
N SER A 526 -27.08 24.18 -4.94
CA SER A 526 -27.07 23.91 -6.38
C SER A 526 -25.89 24.63 -7.03
N GLY A 527 -25.23 23.98 -8.02
CA GLY A 527 -24.12 24.59 -8.75
C GLY A 527 -23.03 23.60 -9.18
N HIS A 528 -23.14 22.32 -8.83
CA HIS A 528 -22.33 21.28 -9.44
C HIS A 528 -22.89 20.84 -10.80
N ARG A 529 -21.97 20.51 -11.73
CA ARG A 529 -22.34 20.10 -13.10
C ARG A 529 -22.72 18.62 -13.20
N ARG A 530 -22.21 17.78 -12.29
CA ARG A 530 -22.47 16.34 -12.21
C ARG A 530 -22.91 15.92 -10.82
N GLY A 531 -23.25 14.66 -10.63
CA GLY A 531 -23.71 14.11 -9.36
C GLY A 531 -22.69 14.27 -8.23
N LEU A 532 -23.18 14.35 -7.00
CA LEU A 532 -22.36 14.44 -5.80
C LEU A 532 -21.98 13.06 -5.29
N TRP A 533 -20.74 12.92 -4.86
CA TRP A 533 -20.24 11.69 -4.26
C TRP A 533 -20.08 11.79 -2.73
N CYS A 534 -19.68 12.95 -2.23
CA CYS A 534 -19.45 13.13 -0.80
C CYS A 534 -19.94 14.49 -0.32
N VAL A 535 -20.45 14.50 0.90
CA VAL A 535 -20.86 15.70 1.64
C VAL A 535 -20.30 15.62 3.05
N GLN A 536 -19.67 16.69 3.56
CA GLN A 536 -19.13 16.71 4.91
C GLN A 536 -19.27 18.09 5.55
N PHE A 537 -19.65 18.14 6.83
CA PHE A 537 -19.62 19.36 7.63
C PHE A 537 -18.21 19.68 8.13
N SER A 538 -17.87 20.96 8.15
CA SER A 538 -16.69 21.43 8.88
C SER A 538 -16.86 21.15 10.38
N PRO A 539 -15.80 20.70 11.07
CA PRO A 539 -15.86 20.47 12.53
C PRO A 539 -15.99 21.75 13.34
N MET A 540 -15.54 22.89 12.82
CA MET A 540 -15.46 24.16 13.55
C MET A 540 -16.35 25.26 12.95
N ASP A 541 -16.44 25.35 11.63
CA ASP A 541 -17.13 26.42 10.92
C ASP A 541 -18.51 26.00 10.42
N GLN A 542 -19.38 26.98 10.18
CA GLN A 542 -20.70 26.75 9.58
C GLN A 542 -20.61 26.60 8.04
N VAL A 543 -19.82 25.61 7.61
CA VAL A 543 -19.50 25.36 6.21
C VAL A 543 -19.75 23.89 5.89
N LEU A 544 -20.25 23.65 4.69
CA LEU A 544 -20.43 22.33 4.11
C LEU A 544 -19.46 22.16 2.95
N ALA A 545 -18.72 21.06 2.92
CA ALA A 545 -17.93 20.64 1.77
C ALA A 545 -18.70 19.63 0.93
N THR A 546 -18.64 19.77 -0.38
CA THR A 546 -19.25 18.84 -1.35
C THR A 546 -18.21 18.43 -2.37
N ALA A 547 -18.14 17.14 -2.68
CA ALA A 547 -17.32 16.59 -3.75
C ALA A 547 -18.20 16.02 -4.86
N SER A 548 -17.83 16.28 -6.10
CA SER A 548 -18.64 15.91 -7.25
C SER A 548 -17.85 15.15 -8.32
N ALA A 549 -18.58 14.43 -9.15
CA ALA A 549 -18.10 13.80 -10.37
C ALA A 549 -17.60 14.79 -11.44
N ASP A 550 -17.75 16.11 -11.22
CA ASP A 550 -17.23 17.15 -12.11
C ASP A 550 -15.74 17.50 -11.85
N GLY A 551 -15.08 16.77 -10.92
CA GLY A 551 -13.67 17.00 -10.56
C GLY A 551 -13.47 18.17 -9.60
N THR A 552 -14.54 18.80 -9.11
CA THR A 552 -14.46 19.98 -8.23
C THR A 552 -14.93 19.69 -6.82
N ILE A 553 -14.37 20.43 -5.86
CA ILE A 553 -14.84 20.48 -4.48
C ILE A 553 -15.37 21.89 -4.23
N LYS A 554 -16.54 22.01 -3.64
CA LYS A 554 -17.12 23.29 -3.28
C LYS A 554 -17.35 23.40 -1.79
N LEU A 555 -17.10 24.60 -1.24
CA LEU A 555 -17.45 24.96 0.12
C LEU A 555 -18.67 25.90 0.09
N TRP A 556 -19.65 25.61 0.93
CA TRP A 556 -20.90 26.31 1.00
C TRP A 556 -21.14 26.88 2.39
N ALA A 557 -21.61 28.08 2.46
CA ALA A 557 -22.12 28.67 3.70
C ALA A 557 -23.47 28.03 4.08
N LEU A 558 -23.66 27.68 5.36
CA LEU A 558 -24.93 27.12 5.83
C LEU A 558 -26.04 28.16 6.03
N GLN A 559 -25.71 29.45 6.09
CA GLN A 559 -26.66 30.53 6.35
C GLN A 559 -27.42 30.94 5.08
N ASP A 560 -26.67 31.17 4.00
CA ASP A 560 -27.21 31.74 2.74
C ASP A 560 -27.20 30.71 1.59
N PHE A 561 -26.72 29.50 1.83
CA PHE A 561 -26.54 28.44 0.82
C PHE A 561 -25.66 28.85 -0.38
N SER A 562 -24.86 29.89 -0.23
CA SER A 562 -23.97 30.41 -1.26
C SER A 562 -22.67 29.59 -1.33
N CYS A 563 -22.09 29.50 -2.53
CA CYS A 563 -20.79 28.90 -2.74
C CYS A 563 -19.69 29.87 -2.32
N LEU A 564 -18.94 29.52 -1.27
CA LEU A 564 -17.81 30.32 -0.78
C LEU A 564 -16.55 30.15 -1.61
N LYS A 565 -16.22 28.89 -1.92
CA LYS A 565 -14.98 28.52 -2.61
C LYS A 565 -15.17 27.29 -3.49
N THR A 566 -14.38 27.23 -4.55
CA THR A 566 -14.30 26.09 -5.45
C THR A 566 -12.82 25.70 -5.61
N PHE A 567 -12.52 24.41 -5.42
CA PHE A 567 -11.19 23.84 -5.63
C PHE A 567 -11.22 23.01 -6.89
N GLU A 568 -10.31 23.32 -7.80
CA GLU A 568 -10.12 22.65 -9.08
C GLU A 568 -8.70 22.08 -9.16
N GLY A 569 -8.53 20.88 -9.71
CA GLY A 569 -7.21 20.23 -9.85
C GLY A 569 -7.21 18.71 -9.82
N HIS A 570 -8.35 18.06 -9.60
CA HIS A 570 -8.53 16.66 -9.96
C HIS A 570 -8.94 16.55 -11.43
N ASP A 571 -8.28 15.67 -12.18
CA ASP A 571 -8.61 15.44 -13.59
C ASP A 571 -9.86 14.56 -13.77
N ALA A 572 -10.25 13.88 -12.70
CA ALA A 572 -11.35 12.95 -12.67
C ALA A 572 -12.31 13.24 -11.49
N SER A 573 -13.31 12.36 -11.27
CA SER A 573 -14.31 12.53 -10.21
C SER A 573 -13.66 12.57 -8.81
N VAL A 574 -14.09 13.52 -7.97
CA VAL A 574 -13.74 13.53 -6.55
C VAL A 574 -14.74 12.65 -5.80
N LEU A 575 -14.22 11.61 -5.11
CA LEU A 575 -15.04 10.57 -4.48
C LEU A 575 -15.32 10.85 -3.00
N LYS A 576 -14.28 11.27 -2.24
CA LYS A 576 -14.43 11.64 -0.83
C LYS A 576 -13.65 12.92 -0.49
N VAL A 577 -14.13 13.59 0.55
CA VAL A 577 -13.47 14.76 1.15
C VAL A 577 -13.48 14.61 2.66
N ALA A 578 -12.40 15.01 3.30
CA ALA A 578 -12.26 15.04 4.75
C ALA A 578 -11.65 16.38 5.19
N PHE A 579 -12.20 16.98 6.26
CA PHE A 579 -11.56 18.12 6.92
C PHE A 579 -10.46 17.64 7.85
N VAL A 580 -9.31 18.29 7.79
CA VAL A 580 -8.15 18.03 8.64
C VAL A 580 -7.66 19.33 9.29
N SER A 581 -6.75 19.21 10.24
CA SER A 581 -6.17 20.35 10.94
C SER A 581 -7.24 21.29 11.53
N ARG A 582 -8.23 20.70 12.19
CA ARG A 582 -9.37 21.41 12.79
C ARG A 582 -10.17 22.26 11.79
N GLY A 583 -10.27 21.83 10.53
CA GLY A 583 -11.05 22.52 9.50
C GLY A 583 -10.30 23.60 8.73
N THR A 584 -8.98 23.74 8.87
CA THR A 584 -8.17 24.70 8.09
C THR A 584 -7.74 24.14 6.75
N GLN A 585 -7.70 22.81 6.61
CA GLN A 585 -7.30 22.09 5.41
C GLN A 585 -8.34 21.04 5.03
N LEU A 586 -8.29 20.61 3.76
CA LEU A 586 -9.12 19.56 3.19
C LEU A 586 -8.23 18.49 2.57
N LEU A 587 -8.54 17.22 2.83
CA LEU A 587 -8.08 16.09 2.05
C LEU A 587 -9.17 15.69 1.08
N SER A 588 -8.80 15.39 -0.16
CA SER A 588 -9.72 14.87 -1.17
C SER A 588 -9.14 13.62 -1.83
N SER A 589 -9.98 12.65 -2.11
CA SER A 589 -9.62 11.47 -2.89
C SER A 589 -10.36 11.45 -4.22
N GLY A 590 -9.64 11.10 -5.28
CA GLY A 590 -10.15 11.09 -6.65
C GLY A 590 -10.22 9.71 -7.28
N SER A 591 -10.94 9.63 -8.39
CA SER A 591 -10.93 8.46 -9.26
C SER A 591 -9.71 8.41 -10.19
N ASP A 592 -8.82 9.38 -10.06
CA ASP A 592 -7.49 9.46 -10.69
C ASP A 592 -6.40 8.72 -9.89
N GLY A 593 -6.75 8.06 -8.78
CA GLY A 593 -5.78 7.43 -7.87
C GLY A 593 -5.07 8.39 -6.93
N LEU A 594 -5.30 9.70 -7.06
CA LEU A 594 -4.61 10.73 -6.30
C LEU A 594 -5.39 11.13 -5.04
N VAL A 595 -4.64 11.41 -3.99
CA VAL A 595 -5.15 12.09 -2.79
C VAL A 595 -4.48 13.45 -2.70
N LYS A 596 -5.26 14.52 -2.57
CA LYS A 596 -4.76 15.90 -2.56
C LYS A 596 -5.08 16.59 -1.25
N LEU A 597 -4.10 17.32 -0.74
CA LEU A 597 -4.22 18.17 0.44
C LEU A 597 -4.34 19.63 0.02
N TRP A 598 -5.40 20.29 0.45
CA TRP A 598 -5.73 21.66 0.11
C TRP A 598 -5.69 22.57 1.32
N THR A 599 -5.17 23.77 1.17
CA THR A 599 -5.32 24.82 2.18
C THR A 599 -6.54 25.69 1.84
N ILE A 600 -7.51 25.75 2.76
CA ILE A 600 -8.76 26.49 2.54
C ILE A 600 -8.48 27.99 2.40
N LYS A 601 -7.48 28.54 3.10
CA LYS A 601 -7.18 29.99 3.05
C LYS A 601 -6.81 30.47 1.65
N ASN A 602 -5.92 29.74 0.96
CA ASN A 602 -5.32 30.19 -0.32
C ASN A 602 -5.94 29.49 -1.53
N ASN A 603 -6.80 28.49 -1.37
CA ASN A 603 -7.32 27.61 -2.42
C ASN A 603 -6.23 26.83 -3.18
N GLU A 604 -5.09 26.59 -2.57
CA GLU A 604 -3.95 25.93 -3.20
C GLU A 604 -3.86 24.47 -2.77
N CYS A 605 -3.45 23.62 -3.72
CA CYS A 605 -3.05 22.25 -3.42
C CYS A 605 -1.63 22.28 -2.84
N VAL A 606 -1.49 21.91 -1.57
CA VAL A 606 -0.21 21.89 -0.84
C VAL A 606 0.59 20.64 -1.19
N GLN A 607 -0.08 19.49 -1.24
CA GLN A 607 0.55 18.20 -1.49
C GLN A 607 -0.36 17.31 -2.30
N THR A 608 0.23 16.59 -3.25
CA THR A 608 -0.41 15.49 -3.97
C THR A 608 0.24 14.19 -3.52
N LEU A 609 -0.55 13.26 -3.01
CA LEU A 609 -0.14 11.94 -2.55
C LEU A 609 -0.47 10.95 -3.67
N ASP A 610 0.56 10.44 -4.32
CA ASP A 610 0.47 9.48 -5.43
C ASP A 610 1.03 8.13 -4.95
N ALA A 611 0.13 7.22 -4.57
CA ALA A 611 0.52 5.89 -4.10
C ALA A 611 -0.50 4.80 -4.45
N HIS A 612 -1.65 5.17 -5.01
CA HIS A 612 -2.67 4.25 -5.50
C HIS A 612 -2.69 4.23 -7.03
N GLU A 613 -2.92 3.06 -7.60
CA GLU A 613 -2.97 2.86 -9.05
C GLU A 613 -4.38 3.03 -9.64
N ASP A 614 -5.42 3.00 -8.80
CA ASP A 614 -6.82 3.10 -9.21
C ASP A 614 -7.62 3.94 -8.20
N LYS A 615 -8.91 4.07 -8.42
CA LYS A 615 -9.86 4.94 -7.70
C LYS A 615 -9.76 4.79 -6.18
N VAL A 616 -9.61 5.91 -5.48
CA VAL A 616 -9.56 5.96 -4.02
C VAL A 616 -10.95 6.23 -3.45
N TRP A 617 -11.65 5.17 -3.07
CA TRP A 617 -13.01 5.25 -2.51
C TRP A 617 -13.03 5.54 -1.02
N GLY A 618 -12.09 4.97 -0.27
CA GLY A 618 -11.98 5.13 1.17
C GLY A 618 -11.05 6.28 1.55
N LEU A 619 -11.52 7.19 2.40
CA LEU A 619 -10.71 8.25 3.01
C LEU A 619 -11.21 8.50 4.43
N HIS A 620 -10.33 8.40 5.42
CA HIS A 620 -10.66 8.68 6.82
C HIS A 620 -9.45 9.23 7.57
N CYS A 621 -9.66 10.27 8.35
CA CYS A 621 -8.63 10.86 9.20
C CYS A 621 -8.79 10.34 10.64
N SER A 622 -7.68 10.19 11.35
CA SER A 622 -7.66 9.89 12.77
C SER A 622 -8.29 11.03 13.57
N ARG A 623 -8.64 10.77 14.83
CA ARG A 623 -9.27 11.78 15.69
C ARG A 623 -8.33 12.91 16.07
N MET A 624 -7.03 12.63 16.10
CA MET A 624 -6.01 13.61 16.45
C MET A 624 -5.46 14.32 15.20
N ASP A 625 -5.96 14.00 14.00
CA ASP A 625 -5.49 14.48 12.70
C ASP A 625 -4.01 14.14 12.39
N ASP A 626 -3.41 13.20 13.16
CA ASP A 626 -2.01 12.77 13.01
C ASP A 626 -1.83 11.68 11.93
N ARG A 627 -2.89 10.94 11.62
CA ARG A 627 -2.89 9.84 10.66
C ARG A 627 -4.08 9.91 9.73
N THR A 628 -3.88 9.41 8.51
CA THR A 628 -4.94 9.30 7.51
C THR A 628 -4.93 7.91 6.90
N LEU A 629 -6.11 7.35 6.66
CA LEU A 629 -6.30 6.10 5.93
C LEU A 629 -6.86 6.38 4.56
N THR A 630 -6.32 5.69 3.57
CA THR A 630 -6.86 5.64 2.22
C THR A 630 -7.04 4.20 1.78
N GLY A 631 -8.13 3.92 1.05
CA GLY A 631 -8.42 2.61 0.50
C GLY A 631 -8.90 2.77 -0.94
N ALA A 632 -8.37 1.95 -1.84
CA ALA A 632 -8.65 2.08 -3.27
C ALA A 632 -9.07 0.77 -3.94
N SER A 633 -9.52 0.87 -5.19
CA SER A 633 -9.87 -0.28 -6.03
C SER A 633 -8.68 -1.18 -6.35
N ASP A 634 -7.44 -0.72 -6.14
CA ASP A 634 -6.21 -1.50 -6.26
C ASP A 634 -6.02 -2.55 -5.13
N SER A 635 -7.02 -2.68 -4.24
CA SER A 635 -7.02 -3.58 -3.06
C SER A 635 -6.00 -3.20 -1.99
N ARG A 636 -5.37 -2.04 -2.08
CA ARG A 636 -4.42 -1.54 -1.09
C ARG A 636 -5.10 -0.61 -0.09
N VAL A 637 -4.68 -0.72 1.16
CA VAL A 637 -5.01 0.25 2.21
C VAL A 637 -3.71 0.88 2.68
N ILE A 638 -3.62 2.20 2.61
CA ILE A 638 -2.41 2.95 2.96
C ILE A 638 -2.69 3.80 4.19
N LEU A 639 -1.81 3.66 5.17
CA LEU A 639 -1.76 4.49 6.36
C LEU A 639 -0.72 5.59 6.16
N TRP A 640 -1.16 6.83 6.26
CA TRP A 640 -0.33 8.03 6.16
C TRP A 640 -0.15 8.65 7.54
N LYS A 641 1.05 9.15 7.80
CA LYS A 641 1.38 9.87 9.02
C LYS A 641 1.72 11.32 8.70
N ASP A 642 1.24 12.24 9.52
CA ASP A 642 1.66 13.64 9.44
C ASP A 642 3.10 13.80 9.93
N ILE A 643 3.98 14.26 9.04
CA ILE A 643 5.40 14.50 9.29
C ILE A 643 5.74 16.00 9.29
N THR A 644 4.75 16.86 9.43
CA THR A 644 4.91 18.33 9.31
C THR A 644 5.94 18.85 10.29
N GLU A 645 5.89 18.44 11.56
CA GLU A 645 6.84 18.86 12.59
C GLU A 645 8.28 18.41 12.25
N ALA A 646 8.44 17.18 11.77
CA ALA A 646 9.75 16.65 11.39
C ALA A 646 10.35 17.42 10.21
N VAL A 647 9.54 17.69 9.18
CA VAL A 647 9.98 18.47 7.99
C VAL A 647 10.29 19.92 8.37
N GLN A 648 9.52 20.52 9.27
CA GLN A 648 9.80 21.87 9.76
C GLN A 648 11.08 21.91 10.60
N ALA A 649 11.28 20.96 11.51
CA ALA A 649 12.50 20.83 12.28
C ALA A 649 13.75 20.64 11.39
N GLU A 650 13.64 19.80 10.34
CA GLU A 650 14.71 19.60 9.38
C GLU A 650 15.03 20.89 8.58
N LYS A 651 13.98 21.63 8.15
CA LYS A 651 14.16 22.92 7.48
C LYS A 651 14.81 23.95 8.40
N GLN A 652 14.39 24.01 9.66
CA GLN A 652 15.00 24.90 10.65
C GLN A 652 16.46 24.53 10.89
N ALA A 653 16.76 23.25 11.10
CA ALA A 653 18.13 22.79 11.29
C ALA A 653 19.03 23.12 10.08
N LYS A 654 18.52 22.95 8.85
CA LYS A 654 19.24 23.36 7.64
C LYS A 654 19.46 24.89 7.56
N GLN A 655 18.46 25.69 7.98
CA GLN A 655 18.60 27.14 8.01
C GLN A 655 19.61 27.57 9.07
N GLU A 656 19.55 27.00 10.28
CA GLU A 656 20.53 27.26 11.34
C GLU A 656 21.95 26.88 10.91
N GLU A 657 22.11 25.74 10.29
CA GLU A 657 23.41 25.31 9.74
C GLU A 657 23.95 26.29 8.68
N GLN A 658 23.05 26.79 7.79
CA GLN A 658 23.42 27.80 6.80
C GLN A 658 23.85 29.10 7.46
N VAL A 659 23.15 29.57 8.49
CA VAL A 659 23.50 30.79 9.23
C VAL A 659 24.85 30.65 9.94
N ILE A 660 25.09 29.50 10.59
CA ILE A 660 26.36 29.20 11.25
C ILE A 660 27.51 29.22 10.24
N LYS A 661 27.34 28.57 9.09
CA LYS A 661 28.34 28.54 8.03
C LYS A 661 28.60 29.92 7.42
N GLN A 662 27.59 30.76 7.33
CA GLN A 662 27.70 32.12 6.87
C GLN A 662 28.49 32.98 7.88
N GLN A 663 28.23 32.86 9.18
CA GLN A 663 28.97 33.49 10.24
C GLN A 663 30.44 33.05 10.25
N GLU A 664 30.72 31.75 10.09
CA GLU A 664 32.07 31.23 9.99
C GLU A 664 32.81 31.84 8.80
N LEU A 665 32.14 31.96 7.67
CA LEU A 665 32.74 32.58 6.47
C LEU A 665 33.04 34.07 6.70
N ASP A 666 32.13 34.84 7.31
CA ASP A 666 32.35 36.25 7.66
C ASP A 666 33.52 36.39 8.66
N ASN A 667 33.62 35.52 9.67
CA ASN A 667 34.77 35.50 10.58
C ASN A 667 36.08 35.21 9.86
N LEU A 668 36.13 34.24 8.95
CA LEU A 668 37.31 33.93 8.16
C LEU A 668 37.73 35.07 7.23
N LEU A 669 36.75 35.84 6.73
CA LEU A 669 37.04 37.05 5.94
C LEU A 669 37.63 38.17 6.79
N HIS A 670 37.11 38.39 8.01
CA HIS A 670 37.67 39.35 8.97
C HIS A 670 39.08 39.00 9.41
N GLU A 671 39.36 37.71 9.63
CA GLU A 671 40.70 37.19 9.95
C GLU A 671 41.66 37.18 8.75
N LYS A 672 41.22 37.60 7.56
CA LYS A 672 41.96 37.54 6.28
C LYS A 672 42.46 36.14 5.88
N ARG A 673 41.76 35.08 6.31
CA ARG A 673 42.08 33.67 5.98
C ARG A 673 41.38 33.25 4.68
N TYR A 674 41.75 33.91 3.59
CA TYR A 674 41.05 33.80 2.30
C TYR A 674 41.01 32.40 1.71
N LEU A 675 42.05 31.57 1.87
CA LEU A 675 42.08 30.21 1.37
C LEU A 675 40.97 29.35 2.00
N ARG A 676 40.80 29.45 3.32
CA ARG A 676 39.74 28.70 4.03
C ARG A 676 38.36 29.25 3.71
N ALA A 677 38.20 30.56 3.64
CA ALA A 677 36.94 31.21 3.28
C ALA A 677 36.49 30.83 1.86
N LEU A 678 37.42 30.81 0.92
CA LEU A 678 37.17 30.44 -0.48
C LEU A 678 36.80 28.94 -0.57
N GLY A 679 37.56 28.08 0.12
CA GLY A 679 37.27 26.64 0.18
C GLY A 679 35.92 26.32 0.78
N LEU A 680 35.53 26.99 1.87
CA LEU A 680 34.22 26.83 2.50
C LEU A 680 33.09 27.33 1.57
N ALA A 681 33.21 28.49 0.97
CA ALA A 681 32.19 29.05 0.07
C ALA A 681 31.99 28.18 -1.19
N ILE A 682 33.05 27.58 -1.73
CA ILE A 682 32.97 26.65 -2.87
C ILE A 682 32.33 25.32 -2.44
N SER A 683 32.68 24.77 -1.27
CA SER A 683 32.11 23.51 -0.79
C SER A 683 30.61 23.61 -0.47
N LEU A 684 30.10 24.84 -0.25
CA LEU A 684 28.69 25.11 -0.01
C LEU A 684 27.92 25.43 -1.30
N ASP A 685 28.59 25.43 -2.45
CA ASP A 685 28.00 25.77 -3.76
C ASP A 685 27.29 27.16 -3.76
N TRP A 686 27.94 28.17 -3.15
CA TRP A 686 27.42 29.54 -3.06
C TRP A 686 28.16 30.50 -4.03
N PRO A 687 27.75 30.60 -5.30
CA PRO A 687 28.49 31.37 -6.31
C PRO A 687 28.62 32.87 -5.97
N HIS A 688 27.56 33.46 -5.37
CA HIS A 688 27.58 34.86 -4.96
C HIS A 688 28.57 35.15 -3.83
N THR A 689 28.65 34.29 -2.83
CA THR A 689 29.57 34.44 -1.70
C THR A 689 31.01 34.17 -2.13
N VAL A 690 31.25 33.21 -3.03
CA VAL A 690 32.56 32.99 -3.65
C VAL A 690 33.02 34.26 -4.37
N LEU A 691 32.14 34.91 -5.11
CA LEU A 691 32.44 36.16 -5.77
C LEU A 691 32.76 37.31 -4.78
N THR A 692 32.04 37.38 -3.66
CA THR A 692 32.29 38.34 -2.56
C THR A 692 33.66 38.10 -1.93
N VAL A 693 34.06 36.84 -1.72
CA VAL A 693 35.41 36.51 -1.25
C VAL A 693 36.48 36.92 -2.23
N ILE A 694 36.31 36.69 -3.53
CA ILE A 694 37.22 37.10 -4.59
C ILE A 694 37.35 38.63 -4.64
N HIS A 695 36.23 39.36 -4.52
CA HIS A 695 36.23 40.81 -4.41
C HIS A 695 37.01 41.32 -3.18
N ALA A 696 36.84 40.65 -2.03
CA ALA A 696 37.59 41.00 -0.82
C ALA A 696 39.11 40.82 -1.02
N ILE A 697 39.51 39.71 -1.64
CA ILE A 697 40.91 39.44 -1.98
C ILE A 697 41.49 40.52 -2.91
N ARG A 698 40.76 40.95 -3.91
CA ARG A 698 41.24 41.96 -4.90
C ARG A 698 41.28 43.38 -4.35
N ARG A 699 40.45 43.70 -3.32
CA ARG A 699 40.47 45.03 -2.69
C ARG A 699 41.63 45.23 -1.70
N ASP A 700 42.24 44.18 -1.24
CA ASP A 700 43.37 44.24 -0.31
C ASP A 700 44.65 44.48 -1.12
N PRO A 701 45.34 45.67 -0.98
CA PRO A 701 46.47 46.02 -1.81
C PRO A 701 47.67 45.05 -1.67
N GLU A 702 47.79 44.34 -0.56
CA GLU A 702 48.81 43.31 -0.36
C GLU A 702 48.39 41.93 -0.94
N ALA A 703 47.18 41.81 -1.49
CA ALA A 703 46.56 40.53 -1.81
C ALA A 703 46.50 40.20 -3.32
N CYS A 704 46.95 41.10 -4.24
CA CYS A 704 46.88 40.83 -5.67
C CYS A 704 47.73 39.60 -6.10
N GLU A 705 48.89 39.41 -5.47
CA GLU A 705 49.67 38.17 -5.60
C GLU A 705 49.06 36.97 -4.85
N LYS A 706 48.16 37.22 -3.86
CA LYS A 706 47.53 36.18 -3.05
C LYS A 706 46.36 35.50 -3.77
N LEU A 707 45.67 36.12 -4.74
CA LEU A 707 44.59 35.47 -5.47
C LEU A 707 45.11 34.27 -6.27
N GLU A 708 46.21 34.45 -7.03
CA GLU A 708 46.83 33.37 -7.78
C GLU A 708 47.29 32.24 -6.80
N ALA A 709 47.97 32.61 -5.72
CA ALA A 709 48.43 31.66 -4.71
C ALA A 709 47.29 30.95 -4.00
N THR A 710 46.17 31.59 -3.76
CA THR A 710 44.97 30.95 -3.13
C THR A 710 44.28 30.02 -4.10
N VAL A 711 44.12 30.35 -5.37
CA VAL A 711 43.46 29.52 -6.39
C VAL A 711 44.29 28.24 -6.66
N ILE A 712 45.64 28.38 -6.71
CA ILE A 712 46.53 27.23 -6.94
C ILE A 712 46.45 26.21 -5.83
N ARG A 713 46.29 26.64 -4.55
CA ARG A 713 46.26 25.80 -3.37
C ARG A 713 44.89 25.12 -3.13
N LEU A 714 43.86 25.42 -3.95
CA LEU A 714 42.59 24.73 -3.89
C LEU A 714 42.70 23.27 -4.32
N ARG A 715 41.81 22.43 -3.81
CA ARG A 715 41.72 21.03 -4.23
C ARG A 715 41.16 20.95 -5.65
N ARG A 716 41.37 19.83 -6.32
CA ARG A 716 40.90 19.57 -7.68
C ARG A 716 39.37 19.76 -7.82
N ASP A 717 38.57 19.17 -6.93
CA ASP A 717 37.11 19.33 -6.87
C ASP A 717 36.68 20.78 -6.73
N GLN A 718 37.39 21.57 -5.93
CA GLN A 718 37.12 22.99 -5.73
C GLN A 718 37.49 23.83 -6.95
N LYS A 719 38.58 23.52 -7.66
CA LYS A 719 38.97 24.18 -8.90
C LYS A 719 37.96 23.93 -10.01
N GLU A 720 37.45 22.72 -10.09
CA GLU A 720 36.42 22.32 -11.03
C GLU A 720 35.07 23.08 -10.79
N ALA A 721 34.62 23.14 -9.54
CA ALA A 721 33.45 23.93 -9.15
C ALA A 721 33.66 25.41 -9.44
N LEU A 722 34.84 25.95 -9.17
CA LEU A 722 35.19 27.34 -9.43
C LEU A 722 35.17 27.66 -10.94
N LEU A 723 35.63 26.76 -11.81
CA LEU A 723 35.54 26.88 -13.25
C LEU A 723 34.07 26.99 -13.72
N ARG A 724 33.20 26.17 -13.13
CA ARG A 724 31.76 26.17 -13.38
C ARG A 724 31.10 27.49 -12.99
N PHE A 725 31.51 28.10 -11.87
CA PHE A 725 31.05 29.44 -11.48
C PHE A 725 31.56 30.54 -12.43
N CYS A 726 32.78 30.43 -12.94
CA CYS A 726 33.33 31.36 -13.88
C CYS A 726 32.52 31.45 -15.18
N ILE A 727 31.85 30.37 -15.63
CA ILE A 727 30.97 30.42 -16.81
C ILE A 727 29.83 31.39 -16.56
N THR A 728 29.16 31.26 -15.41
CA THR A 728 28.00 32.10 -15.04
C THR A 728 28.42 33.55 -14.81
N TRP A 729 29.55 33.80 -14.18
CA TRP A 729 30.05 35.18 -13.97
C TRP A 729 30.50 35.85 -15.24
N ASN A 730 31.09 35.11 -16.18
CA ASN A 730 31.57 35.65 -17.45
C ASN A 730 30.43 36.12 -18.38
N THR A 731 29.19 35.60 -18.19
CA THR A 731 28.02 36.13 -18.92
C THR A 731 27.63 37.54 -18.50
N ASN A 732 27.97 37.94 -17.25
CA ASN A 732 27.61 39.25 -16.69
C ASN A 732 28.79 40.23 -16.79
N SER A 733 28.56 41.39 -17.43
CA SER A 733 29.56 42.40 -17.60
C SER A 733 30.11 43.04 -16.31
N ARG A 734 29.39 42.90 -15.19
CA ARG A 734 29.82 43.44 -13.87
C ARG A 734 30.83 42.51 -13.18
N HIS A 735 30.80 41.23 -13.47
CA HIS A 735 31.62 40.19 -12.80
C HIS A 735 32.67 39.55 -13.72
N CYS A 736 32.71 40.02 -14.98
CA CYS A 736 33.65 39.48 -15.97
C CYS A 736 35.13 39.64 -15.57
N HIS A 737 35.47 40.70 -14.81
CA HIS A 737 36.85 40.96 -14.39
C HIS A 737 37.32 39.91 -13.34
N GLU A 738 36.45 39.53 -12.46
CA GLU A 738 36.70 38.50 -11.43
C GLU A 738 36.80 37.12 -12.10
N ALA A 739 35.89 36.82 -13.00
CA ALA A 739 35.92 35.57 -13.76
C ALA A 739 37.22 35.45 -14.58
N GLN A 740 37.63 36.54 -15.27
CA GLN A 740 38.86 36.53 -16.06
C GLN A 740 40.14 36.45 -15.19
N ALA A 741 40.14 37.06 -14.00
CA ALA A 741 41.26 36.96 -13.07
C ALA A 741 41.46 35.53 -12.58
N VAL A 742 40.35 34.84 -12.22
CA VAL A 742 40.37 33.42 -11.78
C VAL A 742 40.79 32.53 -12.96
N LEU A 743 40.23 32.72 -14.14
CA LEU A 743 40.58 31.94 -15.33
C LEU A 743 42.04 32.11 -15.70
N SER A 744 42.57 33.37 -15.65
CA SER A 744 43.98 33.61 -15.86
C SER A 744 44.89 32.89 -14.87
N ALA A 745 44.51 32.86 -13.59
CA ALA A 745 45.23 32.11 -12.56
C ALA A 745 45.22 30.59 -12.83
N LEU A 746 44.06 30.01 -13.16
CA LEU A 746 43.93 28.59 -13.48
C LEU A 746 44.72 28.19 -14.74
N LEU A 747 44.58 28.96 -15.85
CA LEU A 747 45.21 28.61 -17.12
C LEU A 747 46.74 28.83 -17.14
N ARG A 748 47.28 29.67 -16.24
CA ARG A 748 48.74 29.91 -16.14
C ARG A 748 49.44 28.82 -15.34
N HIS A 749 48.80 28.27 -14.34
CA HIS A 749 49.48 27.42 -13.36
C HIS A 749 49.09 25.96 -13.45
N GLU A 750 47.95 25.62 -14.06
CA GLU A 750 47.57 24.22 -14.25
C GLU A 750 48.06 23.68 -15.60
N PRO A 751 48.65 22.47 -15.60
CA PRO A 751 49.08 21.89 -16.89
C PRO A 751 47.85 21.50 -17.72
N PRO A 752 47.93 21.61 -19.08
CA PRO A 752 46.82 21.31 -19.96
C PRO A 752 46.23 19.92 -19.81
N GLU A 753 47.06 18.95 -19.43
CA GLU A 753 46.64 17.57 -19.23
C GLU A 753 45.72 17.43 -18.02
N GLU A 754 45.98 18.14 -16.93
CA GLU A 754 45.12 18.16 -15.74
C GLU A 754 43.82 18.92 -15.96
N LEU A 755 43.87 20.02 -16.69
CA LEU A 755 42.68 20.79 -17.06
C LEU A 755 41.72 19.96 -17.94
N LEU A 756 42.24 19.19 -18.88
CA LEU A 756 41.42 18.32 -19.74
C LEU A 756 40.81 17.13 -18.97
N ALA A 757 41.35 16.81 -17.81
CA ALA A 757 40.83 15.74 -16.94
C ALA A 757 39.68 16.19 -16.01
N TYR A 758 39.26 17.47 -16.06
CA TYR A 758 38.08 17.95 -15.30
C TYR A 758 36.80 17.62 -16.07
N ASP A 759 35.73 17.27 -15.34
CA ASP A 759 34.43 16.95 -15.95
C ASP A 759 33.81 18.17 -16.67
N GLY A 760 33.52 18.00 -17.97
CA GLY A 760 32.84 19.02 -18.76
C GLY A 760 33.68 20.24 -19.15
N VAL A 761 35.00 20.21 -19.06
CA VAL A 761 35.90 21.34 -19.40
C VAL A 761 35.73 21.78 -20.83
N GLN A 762 35.54 20.85 -21.78
CA GLN A 762 35.37 21.23 -23.19
C GLN A 762 34.12 22.11 -23.38
N ALA A 763 33.00 21.72 -22.82
CA ALA A 763 31.75 22.48 -22.83
C ALA A 763 31.89 23.84 -22.09
N ALA A 764 32.68 23.82 -20.99
CA ALA A 764 32.97 25.05 -20.22
C ALA A 764 33.77 26.06 -21.04
N LEU A 765 34.80 25.61 -21.73
CA LEU A 765 35.62 26.47 -22.59
C LEU A 765 34.83 27.00 -23.81
N GLU A 766 34.03 26.16 -24.45
CA GLU A 766 33.14 26.57 -25.54
C GLU A 766 32.13 27.64 -25.09
N ALA A 767 31.62 27.54 -23.86
CA ALA A 767 30.71 28.54 -23.29
C ALA A 767 31.42 29.84 -22.89
N LEU A 768 32.68 29.79 -22.48
CA LEU A 768 33.44 30.95 -22.02
C LEU A 768 33.97 31.83 -23.18
N LEU A 769 34.39 31.23 -24.31
CA LEU A 769 35.01 31.91 -25.43
C LEU A 769 34.19 33.08 -26.01
N PRO A 770 32.90 32.90 -26.38
CA PRO A 770 32.13 34.00 -27.04
C PRO A 770 31.96 35.22 -26.14
N TYR A 771 31.79 35.01 -24.84
CA TYR A 771 31.63 36.12 -23.88
C TYR A 771 32.96 36.81 -23.59
N THR A 772 34.05 36.04 -23.48
CA THR A 772 35.41 36.60 -23.31
C THR A 772 35.79 37.49 -24.49
N GLU A 773 35.56 37.05 -25.73
CA GLU A 773 35.81 37.83 -26.94
C GLU A 773 34.96 39.12 -26.97
N ARG A 774 33.67 39.01 -26.60
CA ARG A 774 32.74 40.15 -26.51
C ARG A 774 33.23 41.19 -25.47
N HIS A 775 33.71 40.76 -24.34
CA HIS A 775 34.26 41.61 -23.29
C HIS A 775 35.55 42.26 -23.73
N PHE A 776 36.43 41.53 -24.41
CA PHE A 776 37.68 42.06 -24.98
C PHE A 776 37.42 43.15 -26.01
N GLN A 777 36.48 42.90 -26.94
CA GLN A 777 36.10 43.91 -27.94
C GLN A 777 35.52 45.18 -27.30
N ARG A 778 34.72 45.04 -26.26
CA ARG A 778 34.15 46.15 -25.50
C ARG A 778 35.25 46.96 -24.81
N LEU A 779 36.17 46.31 -24.11
CA LEU A 779 37.28 46.96 -23.42
C LEU A 779 38.22 47.66 -24.44
N SER A 780 38.51 47.01 -25.55
CA SER A 780 39.35 47.58 -26.63
C SER A 780 38.73 48.88 -27.22
N ARG A 781 37.41 48.86 -27.47
CA ARG A 781 36.66 50.06 -27.91
C ARG A 781 36.71 51.17 -26.84
N THR A 782 36.51 50.80 -25.56
CA THR A 782 36.56 51.78 -24.47
C THR A 782 37.94 52.41 -24.32
N LEU A 783 39.00 51.61 -24.47
CA LEU A 783 40.37 52.07 -24.44
C LEU A 783 40.67 53.01 -25.64
N GLN A 784 40.23 52.65 -26.86
CA GLN A 784 40.35 53.48 -28.03
C GLN A 784 39.65 54.86 -27.87
N THR A 785 38.44 54.84 -27.28
CA THR A 785 37.71 56.09 -26.99
C THR A 785 38.40 56.89 -25.89
N ALA A 786 38.94 56.28 -24.87
CA ALA A 786 39.71 56.94 -23.82
C ALA A 786 41.02 57.59 -24.37
N THR A 787 41.79 56.85 -25.17
CA THR A 787 43.02 57.38 -25.81
C THR A 787 42.71 58.49 -26.80
N PHE A 788 41.58 58.42 -27.52
CA PHE A 788 41.12 59.48 -28.40
C PHE A 788 40.71 60.72 -27.59
N LEU A 789 40.05 60.62 -26.48
CA LEU A 789 39.70 61.73 -25.60
C LEU A 789 40.94 62.34 -24.96
N ASP A 790 41.89 61.51 -24.52
CA ASP A 790 43.22 62.04 -24.04
C ASP A 790 43.95 62.79 -25.11
N PHE A 791 43.97 62.27 -26.33
CA PHE A 791 44.59 63.00 -27.49
C PHE A 791 43.85 64.30 -27.72
N LEU A 792 42.53 64.36 -27.76
CA LEU A 792 41.77 65.58 -27.89
C LEU A 792 42.06 66.56 -26.73
N TRP A 793 42.10 66.05 -25.48
CA TRP A 793 42.42 66.88 -24.31
C TRP A 793 43.79 67.51 -24.37
N HIS A 794 44.81 66.82 -24.86
CA HIS A 794 46.14 67.31 -25.05
C HIS A 794 46.21 68.27 -26.28
N SER A 795 45.46 68.06 -27.33
CA SER A 795 45.38 68.89 -28.50
C SER A 795 44.61 70.20 -28.24
N ILE A 796 43.72 70.23 -27.28
CA ILE A 796 42.90 71.41 -26.91
C ILE A 796 43.67 72.29 -25.90
N LYS A 797 44.81 71.88 -25.31
CA LYS A 797 45.67 72.77 -24.56
C LYS A 797 46.31 73.78 -25.53
N LEU A 798 45.64 74.89 -25.75
CA LEU A 798 46.14 76.04 -26.47
C LEU A 798 47.47 76.43 -25.86
N PRO A 799 48.52 76.74 -26.71
CA PRO A 799 49.78 77.30 -26.23
C PRO A 799 49.46 78.62 -25.52
N MET A 800 49.89 78.74 -24.27
CA MET A 800 49.83 80.08 -23.61
C MET A 800 50.48 81.12 -24.52
N LEU A 801 49.66 82.05 -24.99
CA LEU A 801 50.17 83.23 -25.64
C LEU A 801 51.15 83.98 -24.69
N PRO A 802 52.33 84.36 -25.14
CA PRO A 802 53.25 85.18 -24.36
C PRO A 802 52.59 86.51 -23.90
N ALA A 803 52.74 86.83 -22.64
CA ALA A 803 52.20 88.05 -22.05
C ALA A 803 52.70 89.31 -22.84
N PRO A 804 51.84 90.24 -23.09
CA PRO A 804 52.24 91.51 -23.80
C PRO A 804 53.26 92.26 -22.95
N PRO A 805 54.24 92.91 -23.57
CA PRO A 805 55.30 93.70 -22.87
C PRO A 805 54.70 94.88 -22.13
N GLN A 806 55.08 95.05 -20.87
CA GLN A 806 54.71 96.20 -20.06
C GLN A 806 55.25 97.47 -20.68
N PRO A 807 54.53 98.58 -20.72
CA PRO A 807 55.02 99.88 -21.21
C PRO A 807 56.03 100.44 -20.17
N SER A 808 57.17 100.86 -20.69
CA SER A 808 58.25 101.57 -19.98
C SER A 808 57.73 102.89 -19.47
N SER A 809 57.83 103.17 -18.20
CA SER A 809 57.68 104.44 -17.54
C SER A 809 58.85 105.34 -17.92
N THR A 810 58.58 106.50 -18.57
CA THR A 810 59.23 107.72 -18.38
C THR A 810 58.30 108.73 -17.86
#